data_3433e1b5cbc07f46306498c6fb3b7725
#
_entry.id   3433e1b5cbc07f46306498c6fb3b7725
#
_cell.length_a   1.000
_cell.length_b   1.000
_cell.length_c   1.000
_cell.angle_alpha   90.00
_cell.angle_beta   90.00
_cell.angle_gamma   90.00
#
_symmetry.space_group_name_H-M   'P 1'
#
loop_
_entity.id
_entity.type
_entity.pdbx_description
1 polymer ?
#
loop_
_entity_poly.entity_id
_entity_poly.type
_entity_poly.pdbx_seq_one_letter_code
_entity_poly.pdbx_strand_id
1 'polypeptide(L)'
;MSARNKLAIPGCRLNLLGFLKALGFFRSIYLQFDKKVKGYWDEDSFVIETSLEKGELIAFFAKRFRPLPVLSPLEEDRSGDIYKKLANSSNPMLEHLQHALNAFYSVKDDLSGLTSPFPSTKWLHEVERNLNVLPDVCAPSYKALAMFFHGLGDALRSSTGSHLYGNYRFNLMKLKIEENYLASVAKLIDFTSNAPSDGARRLFIDAVFSEPKHVEDPTISHNRFQFNRWDEVVIDFHGNPWDYVFAVYGLVALCKNYPLLAKIPLQFFLKAIGSRWVFGSENSLQKVIQREVWLPLWNSPLEYKDLVNLLTKFAVSLEDSQLTSALDLTCEGAVWGINPLLSRFLRVGLSFDAKMSVLPETVNLGVLTLEETKFPKSIGSIRSWMSSLEEYIEPHFKGSPQTDSLRNLETSLFAFLVGEADSFLPCLMNLGMFLKGTVLRPRTKRPEPLVLSHEILDIACEESPEFRIALAIASLSSNQPVRQYFEPVSKSDTGEWVKSDLSSVVSGNLIDKLGQLIEARVNGAREKGLNSLGLTSCHPARRSDVELFLSGKTNDDYLESLLYGLILIDYPEPVKKPVPEPQDSTLIDFHLLLRRCFLCSNDYPTLMLLIKKIRFSSLAESLKMTKELCEVHNLALSPSFHPSLNLNQRLLASLVIDSV
;
A
#
# COMPACT_ATOMS: atom_id res chain seq x y z
N MET A 1 0.72 -11.67 45.36
CA MET A 1 1.41 -11.09 44.17
C MET A 1 1.80 -9.67 44.55
N SER A 2 3.09 -9.30 44.56
CA SER A 2 3.49 -7.90 44.78
C SER A 2 2.91 -7.04 43.67
N ALA A 3 2.37 -5.89 44.00
CA ALA A 3 1.90 -4.90 43.04
C ALA A 3 3.07 -4.55 42.11
N ARG A 4 2.81 -4.52 40.78
CA ARG A 4 3.79 -4.07 39.79
C ARG A 4 3.67 -2.58 39.58
N ASN A 5 4.78 -1.92 39.45
CA ASN A 5 4.83 -0.51 39.16
C ASN A 5 4.61 -0.30 37.64
N LYS A 6 3.65 0.54 37.29
CA LYS A 6 3.41 0.99 35.92
C LYS A 6 4.22 2.27 35.67
N LEU A 7 5.16 2.23 34.75
CA LEU A 7 6.06 3.33 34.41
C LEU A 7 5.91 3.71 32.95
N ALA A 8 5.47 4.93 32.69
CA ALA A 8 5.50 5.51 31.34
C ALA A 8 6.93 5.92 30.97
N ILE A 9 7.30 5.71 29.71
CA ILE A 9 8.63 5.98 29.15
C ILE A 9 8.51 7.05 28.07
N PRO A 10 8.35 8.32 28.44
CA PRO A 10 8.12 9.41 27.51
C PRO A 10 9.26 9.64 26.51
N GLY A 11 10.48 9.14 26.84
CA GLY A 11 11.60 9.15 25.90
C GLY A 11 11.44 8.22 24.70
N CYS A 12 10.42 7.32 24.69
CA CYS A 12 10.10 6.43 23.56
C CYS A 12 8.86 6.96 22.87
N ARG A 13 9.03 7.69 21.75
CA ARG A 13 7.93 8.21 20.91
C ARG A 13 7.64 7.29 19.74
N LEU A 14 6.46 7.48 19.10
CA LEU A 14 6.07 6.77 17.88
C LEU A 14 6.82 7.27 16.64
N ASN A 15 8.11 6.98 16.60
CA ASN A 15 8.98 7.09 15.44
C ASN A 15 9.97 5.90 15.43
N LEU A 16 10.72 5.72 14.38
CA LEU A 16 11.64 4.58 14.22
C LEU A 16 12.62 4.45 15.41
N LEU A 17 13.24 5.55 15.80
CA LEU A 17 14.19 5.56 16.93
C LEU A 17 13.51 5.19 18.23
N GLY A 18 12.36 5.80 18.53
CA GLY A 18 11.61 5.55 19.76
C GLY A 18 11.07 4.13 19.84
N PHE A 19 10.62 3.55 18.72
CA PHE A 19 10.21 2.14 18.66
C PHE A 19 11.36 1.19 18.96
N LEU A 20 12.49 1.35 18.25
CA LEU A 20 13.68 0.52 18.49
C LEU A 20 14.21 0.68 19.91
N LYS A 21 14.22 1.91 20.42
CA LYS A 21 14.64 2.22 21.79
C LYS A 21 13.72 1.55 22.81
N ALA A 22 12.39 1.62 22.64
CA ALA A 22 11.42 0.95 23.52
C ALA A 22 11.67 -0.56 23.59
N LEU A 23 11.84 -1.19 22.41
CA LEU A 23 12.09 -2.64 22.32
C LEU A 23 13.44 -3.02 22.97
N GLY A 24 14.49 -2.24 22.73
CA GLY A 24 15.82 -2.49 23.31
C GLY A 24 15.88 -2.24 24.81
N PHE A 25 15.22 -1.20 25.30
CA PHE A 25 15.07 -0.92 26.72
C PHE A 25 14.29 -2.05 27.44
N PHE A 26 13.16 -2.47 26.88
CA PHE A 26 12.37 -3.59 27.37
C PHE A 26 13.19 -4.89 27.44
N ARG A 27 13.93 -5.20 26.36
CA ARG A 27 14.85 -6.34 26.32
C ARG A 27 15.93 -6.27 27.40
N SER A 28 16.50 -5.09 27.64
CA SER A 28 17.57 -4.91 28.63
C SER A 28 17.07 -5.22 30.05
N ILE A 29 15.88 -4.76 30.41
CA ILE A 29 15.27 -5.05 31.71
C ILE A 29 14.98 -6.56 31.83
N TYR A 30 14.38 -7.15 30.78
CA TYR A 30 14.10 -8.59 30.76
C TYR A 30 15.35 -9.45 30.94
N LEU A 31 16.42 -9.14 30.23
CA LEU A 31 17.63 -9.97 30.26
C LEU A 31 18.40 -9.84 31.58
N GLN A 32 18.45 -8.65 32.15
CA GLN A 32 19.40 -8.36 33.22
C GLN A 32 18.75 -8.18 34.60
N PHE A 33 17.43 -7.97 34.67
CA PHE A 33 16.81 -7.63 35.95
C PHE A 33 15.47 -8.32 36.22
N ASP A 34 14.41 -8.05 35.45
CA ASP A 34 13.05 -8.55 35.70
C ASP A 34 12.56 -9.42 34.56
N LYS A 35 12.68 -10.76 34.70
CA LYS A 35 12.24 -11.75 33.72
C LYS A 35 10.72 -11.74 33.44
N LYS A 36 9.94 -11.05 34.30
CA LYS A 36 8.48 -10.93 34.19
C LYS A 36 8.04 -9.52 33.83
N VAL A 37 8.95 -8.64 33.46
CA VAL A 37 8.61 -7.30 32.97
C VAL A 37 7.65 -7.41 31.80
N LYS A 38 6.62 -6.54 31.81
CA LYS A 38 5.68 -6.41 30.69
C LYS A 38 5.84 -5.05 30.02
N GLY A 39 5.57 -4.98 28.74
CA GLY A 39 5.61 -3.74 27.98
C GLY A 39 4.44 -3.66 27.01
N TYR A 40 4.02 -2.43 26.67
CA TYR A 40 3.00 -2.16 25.68
C TYR A 40 3.00 -0.68 25.27
N TRP A 41 2.34 -0.37 24.15
CA TRP A 41 2.12 0.99 23.69
C TRP A 41 0.75 1.47 24.16
N ASP A 42 0.73 2.53 24.98
CA ASP A 42 -0.45 3.22 25.45
C ASP A 42 -0.53 4.55 24.66
N GLU A 43 -1.45 4.60 23.70
CA GLU A 43 -1.49 5.69 22.70
C GLU A 43 -0.11 5.92 22.06
N ASP A 44 0.55 7.04 22.38
CA ASP A 44 1.83 7.45 21.79
C ASP A 44 3.03 7.19 22.71
N SER A 45 2.82 6.60 23.87
CA SER A 45 3.85 6.36 24.89
C SER A 45 4.09 4.88 25.11
N PHE A 46 5.35 4.49 25.24
CA PHE A 46 5.69 3.16 25.69
C PHE A 46 5.56 3.05 27.21
N VAL A 47 4.96 1.97 27.70
CA VAL A 47 4.72 1.72 29.11
C VAL A 47 5.31 0.39 29.50
N ILE A 48 5.97 0.32 30.66
CA ILE A 48 6.42 -0.92 31.27
C ILE A 48 5.72 -1.17 32.63
N GLU A 49 5.46 -2.44 32.89
CA GLU A 49 5.04 -2.93 34.20
C GLU A 49 6.15 -3.80 34.78
N THR A 50 6.78 -3.35 35.84
CA THR A 50 7.94 -4.01 36.47
C THR A 50 7.83 -4.06 37.98
N SER A 51 8.61 -4.94 38.60
CA SER A 51 8.78 -4.99 40.03
C SER A 51 9.59 -3.84 40.63
N LEU A 52 10.27 -3.07 39.73
CA LEU A 52 11.16 -1.98 40.13
C LEU A 52 10.42 -0.66 40.28
N GLU A 53 10.83 0.13 41.26
CA GLU A 53 10.53 1.55 41.32
C GLU A 53 11.39 2.34 40.34
N LYS A 54 10.92 3.53 39.94
CA LYS A 54 11.65 4.43 39.05
C LYS A 54 13.09 4.70 39.51
N GLY A 55 13.27 4.92 40.81
CA GLY A 55 14.59 5.18 41.40
C GLY A 55 15.54 3.99 41.32
N GLU A 56 15.02 2.77 41.53
CA GLU A 56 15.77 1.53 41.43
C GLU A 56 16.18 1.25 39.97
N LEU A 57 15.29 1.50 39.03
CA LEU A 57 15.56 1.36 37.61
C LEU A 57 16.68 2.32 37.14
N ILE A 58 16.63 3.57 37.58
CA ILE A 58 17.71 4.56 37.31
C ILE A 58 19.03 4.09 37.93
N ALA A 59 19.01 3.62 39.18
CA ALA A 59 20.20 3.14 39.86
C ALA A 59 20.81 1.90 39.18
N PHE A 60 19.95 1.00 38.67
CA PHE A 60 20.38 -0.18 37.91
C PHE A 60 21.15 0.22 36.65
N PHE A 61 20.56 1.03 35.79
CA PHE A 61 21.21 1.44 34.54
C PHE A 61 22.46 2.28 34.77
N ALA A 62 22.46 3.12 35.79
CA ALA A 62 23.63 3.92 36.11
C ALA A 62 24.83 3.13 36.70
N LYS A 63 24.58 2.00 37.40
CA LYS A 63 25.63 1.35 38.19
C LYS A 63 25.82 -0.15 37.96
N ARG A 64 24.87 -0.83 37.33
CA ARG A 64 24.85 -2.31 37.21
C ARG A 64 24.58 -2.80 35.80
N PHE A 65 24.29 -1.89 34.87
CA PHE A 65 24.02 -2.25 33.50
C PHE A 65 25.26 -2.86 32.84
N ARG A 66 25.08 -4.01 32.21
CA ARG A 66 26.13 -4.69 31.44
C ARG A 66 25.80 -4.60 29.96
N PRO A 67 26.63 -3.91 29.14
CA PRO A 67 26.40 -3.82 27.70
C PRO A 67 26.38 -5.21 27.07
N LEU A 68 25.37 -5.44 26.21
CA LEU A 68 25.25 -6.69 25.46
C LEU A 68 26.26 -6.70 24.30
N PRO A 69 26.82 -7.87 23.92
CA PRO A 69 27.70 -7.95 22.78
C PRO A 69 26.94 -7.59 21.50
N VAL A 70 27.49 -6.65 20.74
CA VAL A 70 27.03 -6.28 19.40
C VAL A 70 28.21 -6.46 18.45
N LEU A 71 28.08 -7.44 17.53
CA LEU A 71 29.06 -7.70 16.49
C LEU A 71 28.42 -7.59 15.12
N SER A 72 29.08 -6.91 14.20
CA SER A 72 28.61 -6.67 12.85
C SER A 72 29.36 -7.51 11.82
N PRO A 73 28.68 -8.18 10.89
CA PRO A 73 29.34 -8.91 9.80
C PRO A 73 30.03 -7.99 8.77
N LEU A 74 29.75 -6.68 8.80
CA LEU A 74 30.38 -5.69 7.93
C LEU A 74 31.58 -4.98 8.56
N GLU A 75 31.89 -5.23 9.83
CA GLU A 75 33.05 -4.64 10.51
C GLU A 75 34.29 -5.46 10.23
N GLU A 76 35.13 -5.00 9.29
CA GLU A 76 36.35 -5.70 8.86
C GLU A 76 37.52 -5.38 9.79
N ASP A 77 37.65 -4.13 10.25
CA ASP A 77 38.76 -3.66 11.08
C ASP A 77 38.31 -3.36 12.51
N ARG A 78 38.83 -4.14 13.45
CA ARG A 78 38.66 -4.00 14.89
C ARG A 78 39.95 -3.61 15.59
N SER A 79 40.91 -3.01 14.86
CA SER A 79 42.20 -2.58 15.39
C SER A 79 42.16 -1.17 16.01
N GLY A 80 41.05 -0.44 15.87
CA GLY A 80 40.88 0.92 16.36
C GLY A 80 41.08 1.09 17.89
N ASP A 81 41.34 2.31 18.33
CA ASP A 81 41.61 2.64 19.75
C ASP A 81 40.47 2.21 20.69
N ILE A 82 39.24 2.25 20.27
CA ILE A 82 38.07 1.85 21.08
C ILE A 82 38.15 0.37 21.45
N TYR A 83 38.52 -0.50 20.51
CA TYR A 83 38.67 -1.93 20.74
C TYR A 83 39.86 -2.24 21.68
N LYS A 84 40.98 -1.53 21.52
CA LYS A 84 42.13 -1.65 22.41
C LYS A 84 41.82 -1.22 23.85
N LYS A 85 41.09 -0.10 24.00
CA LYS A 85 40.64 0.38 25.31
C LYS A 85 39.70 -0.61 25.97
N LEU A 86 38.74 -1.17 25.20
CA LEU A 86 37.84 -2.19 25.70
C LEU A 86 38.59 -3.44 26.14
N ALA A 87 39.47 -3.98 25.31
CA ALA A 87 40.26 -5.19 25.62
C ALA A 87 41.11 -5.05 26.90
N ASN A 88 41.61 -3.86 27.18
CA ASN A 88 42.43 -3.57 28.34
C ASN A 88 41.64 -3.03 29.54
N SER A 89 40.35 -2.91 29.47
CA SER A 89 39.52 -2.39 30.57
C SER A 89 39.44 -3.35 31.74
N SER A 90 39.54 -2.82 32.95
CA SER A 90 39.31 -3.58 34.20
C SER A 90 37.89 -3.37 34.78
N ASN A 91 37.01 -2.67 34.05
CA ASN A 91 35.66 -2.38 34.53
C ASN A 91 34.75 -3.63 34.48
N PRO A 92 34.22 -4.11 35.60
CA PRO A 92 33.43 -5.32 35.67
C PRO A 92 32.08 -5.23 34.90
N MET A 93 31.60 -4.02 34.62
CA MET A 93 30.42 -3.82 33.77
C MET A 93 30.71 -4.21 32.30
N LEU A 94 31.93 -4.21 31.87
CA LEU A 94 32.37 -4.52 30.49
C LEU A 94 32.86 -5.97 30.31
N GLU A 95 32.98 -6.74 31.38
CA GLU A 95 33.50 -8.10 31.36
C GLU A 95 32.83 -8.99 30.30
N HIS A 96 31.48 -8.94 30.22
CA HIS A 96 30.74 -9.71 29.25
C HIS A 96 31.03 -9.30 27.80
N LEU A 97 31.20 -8.00 27.56
CA LEU A 97 31.54 -7.47 26.25
C LEU A 97 32.97 -7.82 25.84
N GLN A 98 33.92 -7.78 26.79
CA GLN A 98 35.31 -8.23 26.59
C GLN A 98 35.38 -9.71 26.28
N HIS A 99 34.67 -10.56 27.04
CA HIS A 99 34.60 -11.99 26.77
C HIS A 99 34.09 -12.30 25.37
N ALA A 100 33.00 -11.63 24.93
CA ALA A 100 32.46 -11.78 23.60
C ALA A 100 33.44 -11.38 22.51
N LEU A 101 34.16 -10.26 22.68
CA LEU A 101 35.18 -9.78 21.74
C LEU A 101 36.39 -10.73 21.65
N ASN A 102 36.87 -11.20 22.79
CA ASN A 102 37.98 -12.17 22.85
C ASN A 102 37.58 -13.51 22.24
N ALA A 103 36.37 -14.01 22.51
CA ALA A 103 35.83 -15.21 21.90
C ALA A 103 35.69 -15.06 20.38
N PHE A 104 35.28 -13.89 19.89
CA PHE A 104 35.27 -13.60 18.46
C PHE A 104 36.70 -13.62 17.85
N TYR A 105 37.69 -13.02 18.51
CA TYR A 105 39.05 -13.02 18.02
C TYR A 105 39.67 -14.43 17.95
N SER A 106 39.27 -15.35 18.84
CA SER A 106 39.77 -16.72 18.81
C SER A 106 39.32 -17.53 17.61
N VAL A 107 38.20 -17.12 16.93
CA VAL A 107 37.66 -17.77 15.75
C VAL A 107 37.71 -16.93 14.48
N LYS A 108 38.34 -15.74 14.56
CA LYS A 108 38.36 -14.79 13.44
C LYS A 108 38.98 -15.39 12.18
N ASP A 109 40.07 -16.16 12.33
CA ASP A 109 40.78 -16.77 11.21
C ASP A 109 39.97 -17.93 10.56
N ASP A 110 39.05 -18.54 11.31
CA ASP A 110 38.15 -19.58 10.82
C ASP A 110 36.93 -19.03 10.08
N LEU A 111 36.67 -17.71 10.22
CA LEU A 111 35.58 -17.06 9.53
C LEU A 111 35.92 -16.90 8.05
N SER A 112 35.17 -17.54 7.18
CA SER A 112 35.32 -17.34 5.74
C SER A 112 35.11 -15.87 5.41
N GLY A 113 36.08 -15.26 4.70
CA GLY A 113 35.99 -13.87 4.29
C GLY A 113 34.69 -13.61 3.53
N LEU A 114 33.91 -12.63 3.97
CA LEU A 114 32.69 -12.20 3.28
C LEU A 114 33.09 -11.42 2.03
N THR A 115 33.58 -12.16 1.02
CA THR A 115 34.16 -11.61 -0.22
C THR A 115 33.14 -11.04 -1.18
N SER A 116 31.84 -11.32 -0.95
CA SER A 116 30.79 -10.80 -1.81
C SER A 116 30.68 -9.28 -1.67
N PRO A 117 30.68 -8.55 -2.78
CA PRO A 117 30.58 -7.09 -2.75
C PRO A 117 29.25 -6.56 -2.18
N PHE A 118 28.28 -7.42 -1.88
CA PHE A 118 26.95 -7.00 -1.45
C PHE A 118 26.24 -8.01 -0.56
N PRO A 119 25.38 -7.57 0.38
CA PRO A 119 24.42 -8.42 1.08
C PRO A 119 23.45 -9.07 0.08
N SER A 120 23.89 -10.13 -0.58
CA SER A 120 23.13 -10.98 -1.50
C SER A 120 22.72 -12.27 -0.79
N THR A 121 21.87 -13.06 -1.41
CA THR A 121 21.52 -14.41 -0.91
C THR A 121 22.77 -15.25 -0.69
N LYS A 122 23.77 -15.17 -1.59
CA LYS A 122 25.06 -15.85 -1.43
C LYS A 122 25.81 -15.36 -0.19
N TRP A 123 25.83 -14.07 0.04
CA TRP A 123 26.43 -13.49 1.24
C TRP A 123 25.73 -13.94 2.53
N LEU A 124 24.38 -14.07 2.53
CA LEU A 124 23.65 -14.62 3.66
C LEU A 124 24.04 -16.08 3.97
N HIS A 125 24.24 -16.91 2.96
CA HIS A 125 24.71 -18.29 3.17
C HIS A 125 26.12 -18.31 3.79
N GLU A 126 26.98 -17.39 3.41
CA GLU A 126 28.32 -17.25 4.04
C GLU A 126 28.19 -16.81 5.50
N VAL A 127 27.31 -15.83 5.78
CA VAL A 127 27.00 -15.42 7.17
C VAL A 127 26.46 -16.61 7.98
N GLU A 128 25.55 -17.41 7.43
CA GLU A 128 24.97 -18.57 8.10
C GLU A 128 26.03 -19.63 8.43
N ARG A 129 26.96 -19.86 7.52
CA ARG A 129 28.11 -20.73 7.76
C ARG A 129 28.97 -20.22 8.92
N ASN A 130 29.20 -18.92 8.96
CA ASN A 130 29.96 -18.27 10.03
C ASN A 130 29.26 -18.35 11.39
N LEU A 131 27.89 -18.39 11.43
CA LEU A 131 27.16 -18.57 12.68
C LEU A 131 27.48 -19.86 13.41
N ASN A 132 27.81 -20.92 12.69
CA ASN A 132 28.16 -22.22 13.27
C ASN A 132 29.55 -22.22 13.96
N VAL A 133 30.41 -21.26 13.59
CA VAL A 133 31.76 -21.10 14.16
C VAL A 133 31.76 -20.05 15.27
N LEU A 134 30.82 -19.09 15.23
CA LEU A 134 30.73 -18.01 16.21
C LEU A 134 30.29 -18.51 17.59
N PRO A 135 30.89 -17.97 18.67
CA PRO A 135 30.41 -18.22 20.02
C PRO A 135 28.93 -17.80 20.19
N ASP A 136 28.17 -18.55 21.01
CA ASP A 136 26.73 -18.32 21.25
C ASP A 136 26.41 -16.90 21.69
N VAL A 137 27.32 -16.22 22.40
CA VAL A 137 27.15 -14.85 22.85
C VAL A 137 27.21 -13.82 21.71
N CYS A 138 27.87 -14.15 20.62
CA CYS A 138 28.08 -13.29 19.45
C CYS A 138 27.04 -13.51 18.35
N ALA A 139 26.67 -14.75 18.13
CA ALA A 139 25.80 -15.20 17.05
C ALA A 139 24.47 -14.39 16.92
N PRO A 140 23.76 -14.04 18.03
CA PRO A 140 22.49 -13.33 17.90
C PRO A 140 22.60 -11.93 17.29
N SER A 141 23.61 -11.14 17.66
CA SER A 141 23.80 -9.79 17.10
C SER A 141 24.35 -9.85 15.68
N TYR A 142 25.27 -10.74 15.41
CA TYR A 142 25.83 -10.95 14.08
C TYR A 142 24.75 -11.36 13.08
N LYS A 143 23.90 -12.32 13.44
CA LYS A 143 22.75 -12.73 12.66
C LYS A 143 21.78 -11.57 12.40
N ALA A 144 21.38 -10.87 13.46
CA ALA A 144 20.42 -9.78 13.37
C ALA A 144 20.91 -8.65 12.45
N LEU A 145 22.15 -8.24 12.58
CA LEU A 145 22.75 -7.20 11.74
C LEU A 145 22.92 -7.68 10.29
N ALA A 146 23.27 -8.95 10.06
CA ALA A 146 23.30 -9.52 8.72
C ALA A 146 21.93 -9.42 8.03
N MET A 147 20.85 -9.78 8.72
CA MET A 147 19.48 -9.66 8.22
C MET A 147 19.11 -8.22 7.90
N PHE A 148 19.41 -7.30 8.79
CA PHE A 148 19.19 -5.87 8.58
C PHE A 148 19.89 -5.35 7.33
N PHE A 149 21.20 -5.62 7.20
CA PHE A 149 21.99 -5.17 6.05
C PHE A 149 21.53 -5.80 4.75
N HIS A 150 21.13 -7.07 4.76
CA HIS A 150 20.59 -7.72 3.58
C HIS A 150 19.28 -7.05 3.13
N GLY A 151 18.34 -6.84 4.04
CA GLY A 151 17.08 -6.17 3.74
C GLY A 151 17.26 -4.76 3.22
N LEU A 152 18.16 -3.99 3.83
CA LEU A 152 18.51 -2.65 3.38
C LEU A 152 19.17 -2.67 1.98
N GLY A 153 20.08 -3.60 1.75
CA GLY A 153 20.76 -3.77 0.45
C GLY A 153 19.79 -4.15 -0.66
N ASP A 154 18.82 -5.01 -0.36
CA ASP A 154 17.79 -5.42 -1.33
C ASP A 154 16.80 -4.29 -1.63
N ALA A 155 16.38 -3.54 -0.62
CA ALA A 155 15.57 -2.34 -0.78
C ALA A 155 16.24 -1.29 -1.67
N LEU A 156 17.54 -1.05 -1.46
CA LEU A 156 18.36 -0.17 -2.29
C LEU A 156 18.43 -0.66 -3.75
N ARG A 157 18.67 -1.95 -3.95
CA ARG A 157 18.80 -2.57 -5.28
C ARG A 157 17.55 -2.37 -6.12
N SER A 158 16.40 -2.65 -5.56
CA SER A 158 15.12 -2.57 -6.26
C SER A 158 14.67 -1.13 -6.53
N SER A 159 15.20 -0.16 -5.77
CA SER A 159 14.80 1.25 -5.90
C SER A 159 15.61 2.02 -6.95
N THR A 160 16.87 1.66 -7.16
CA THR A 160 17.82 2.49 -7.95
C THR A 160 18.29 1.86 -9.26
N GLY A 161 17.97 0.60 -9.51
CA GLY A 161 18.47 -0.15 -10.67
C GLY A 161 19.95 -0.56 -10.54
N SER A 162 20.41 -1.42 -11.45
CA SER A 162 21.73 -2.09 -11.36
C SER A 162 22.95 -1.19 -11.51
N HIS A 163 22.81 0.02 -12.05
CA HIS A 163 23.97 0.86 -12.42
C HIS A 163 24.60 1.62 -11.25
N LEU A 164 23.93 1.80 -10.14
CA LEU A 164 24.44 2.52 -8.95
C LEU A 164 25.02 1.59 -7.87
N TYR A 165 25.10 0.33 -8.18
CA TYR A 165 25.36 -0.76 -7.25
C TYR A 165 26.71 -0.69 -6.50
N GLY A 166 27.79 -0.26 -7.18
CA GLY A 166 29.12 -0.24 -6.60
C GLY A 166 29.30 0.76 -5.45
N ASN A 167 28.61 1.89 -5.53
CA ASN A 167 28.71 2.97 -4.54
C ASN A 167 28.00 2.65 -3.22
N TYR A 168 26.93 1.85 -3.25
CA TYR A 168 26.14 1.54 -2.06
C TYR A 168 26.81 0.57 -1.09
N ARG A 169 27.60 -0.39 -1.58
CA ARG A 169 28.39 -1.27 -0.70
C ARG A 169 29.31 -0.46 0.22
N PHE A 170 30.05 0.48 -0.36
CA PHE A 170 30.95 1.33 0.37
C PHE A 170 30.24 2.15 1.45
N ASN A 171 29.00 2.57 1.18
CA ASN A 171 28.19 3.33 2.13
C ASN A 171 27.61 2.46 3.26
N LEU A 172 27.19 1.22 2.98
CA LEU A 172 26.76 0.29 4.05
C LEU A 172 27.90 -0.07 5.01
N MET A 173 29.12 -0.24 4.50
CA MET A 173 30.30 -0.47 5.33
C MET A 173 30.65 0.73 6.22
N LYS A 174 30.34 1.95 5.76
CA LYS A 174 30.53 3.18 6.56
C LYS A 174 29.55 3.29 7.74
N LEU A 175 28.50 2.45 7.84
CA LEU A 175 27.55 2.49 8.95
C LEU A 175 28.17 2.22 10.31
N LYS A 176 29.30 1.49 10.35
CA LYS A 176 30.09 1.25 11.57
C LYS A 176 29.23 1.07 12.84
N ILE A 177 28.15 0.26 12.74
CA ILE A 177 27.18 0.12 13.84
C ILE A 177 27.88 -0.36 15.10
N GLU A 178 28.82 -1.30 14.98
CA GLU A 178 29.57 -1.85 16.09
C GLU A 178 30.50 -0.80 16.72
N GLU A 179 31.29 -0.06 15.93
CA GLU A 179 32.15 0.99 16.39
C GLU A 179 31.38 2.12 17.09
N ASN A 180 30.30 2.59 16.49
CA ASN A 180 29.42 3.61 17.06
C ASN A 180 28.74 3.14 18.35
N TYR A 181 28.36 1.86 18.41
CA TYR A 181 27.83 1.25 19.62
C TYR A 181 28.86 1.30 20.76
N LEU A 182 30.11 0.85 20.48
CA LEU A 182 31.18 0.88 21.45
C LEU A 182 31.55 2.32 21.90
N ALA A 183 31.52 3.28 20.97
CA ALA A 183 31.72 4.70 21.28
C ALA A 183 30.62 5.24 22.20
N SER A 184 29.37 4.81 21.99
CA SER A 184 28.27 5.16 22.88
C SER A 184 28.42 4.53 24.27
N VAL A 185 28.81 3.26 24.33
CA VAL A 185 29.10 2.57 25.60
C VAL A 185 30.23 3.27 26.35
N ALA A 186 31.30 3.71 25.66
CA ALA A 186 32.43 4.43 26.28
C ALA A 186 32.04 5.81 26.88
N LYS A 187 30.98 6.44 26.37
CA LYS A 187 30.42 7.66 26.97
C LYS A 187 29.60 7.36 28.26
N LEU A 188 29.10 6.14 28.42
CA LEU A 188 28.28 5.72 29.55
C LEU A 188 29.07 5.02 30.65
N ILE A 189 30.11 4.29 30.30
CA ILE A 189 30.94 3.49 31.18
C ILE A 189 32.39 3.87 30.91
N ASP A 190 33.10 4.30 31.95
CA ASP A 190 34.54 4.59 31.81
C ASP A 190 35.33 3.28 31.63
N PHE A 191 36.03 3.15 30.51
CA PHE A 191 36.84 1.97 30.20
C PHE A 191 38.13 1.90 31.02
N THR A 192 38.53 3.00 31.65
CA THR A 192 39.78 3.11 32.40
C THR A 192 39.61 3.03 33.92
N SER A 193 38.38 3.17 34.41
CA SER A 193 38.05 3.10 35.83
C SER A 193 36.98 2.07 36.11
N ASN A 194 36.84 1.67 37.38
CA ASN A 194 35.81 0.75 37.83
C ASN A 194 34.45 1.46 38.12
N ALA A 195 34.27 2.64 37.58
CA ALA A 195 33.07 3.47 37.83
C ALA A 195 32.25 3.73 36.54
N PRO A 196 30.95 4.03 36.64
CA PRO A 196 30.21 4.60 35.54
C PRO A 196 30.80 5.98 35.19
N SER A 197 30.64 6.41 33.94
CA SER A 197 31.05 7.74 33.52
C SER A 197 30.27 8.83 34.27
N ASP A 198 30.92 9.96 34.54
CA ASP A 198 30.27 11.14 35.09
C ASP A 198 29.11 11.58 34.19
N GLY A 199 27.90 11.69 34.76
CA GLY A 199 26.71 12.06 34.02
C GLY A 199 25.89 10.89 33.45
N ALA A 200 26.39 9.65 33.46
CA ALA A 200 25.62 8.49 32.93
C ALA A 200 24.18 8.39 33.50
N ARG A 201 24.02 8.70 34.78
CA ARG A 201 22.69 8.76 35.43
C ARG A 201 21.78 9.83 34.84
N ARG A 202 22.31 11.03 34.61
CA ARG A 202 21.56 12.16 34.00
C ARG A 202 21.18 11.83 32.57
N LEU A 203 22.13 11.33 31.79
CA LEU A 203 21.89 10.90 30.41
C LEU A 203 20.77 9.83 30.34
N PHE A 204 20.74 8.89 31.30
CA PHE A 204 19.69 7.88 31.35
C PHE A 204 18.31 8.50 31.62
N ILE A 205 18.22 9.41 32.62
CA ILE A 205 16.97 10.11 32.94
C ILE A 205 16.50 10.92 31.74
N ASP A 206 17.39 11.64 31.10
CA ASP A 206 17.08 12.46 29.91
C ASP A 206 16.62 11.58 28.74
N ALA A 207 17.23 10.41 28.53
CA ALA A 207 16.85 9.49 27.49
C ALA A 207 15.47 8.84 27.73
N VAL A 208 15.20 8.36 28.94
CA VAL A 208 14.08 7.45 29.21
C VAL A 208 12.89 8.18 29.79
N PHE A 209 13.12 9.09 30.75
CA PHE A 209 12.06 9.72 31.55
C PHE A 209 11.79 11.20 31.22
N SER A 210 12.55 11.79 30.32
CA SER A 210 12.28 13.14 29.86
C SER A 210 11.60 13.09 28.50
N GLU A 211 10.68 14.02 28.29
CA GLU A 211 10.24 14.27 26.92
C GLU A 211 11.44 14.75 26.11
N PRO A 212 11.62 14.21 24.88
CA PRO A 212 12.66 14.71 24.01
C PRO A 212 12.44 16.21 23.84
N LYS A 213 13.42 17.01 24.23
CA LYS A 213 13.36 18.47 24.02
C LYS A 213 13.22 18.69 22.52
N HIS A 214 12.22 19.49 22.12
CA HIS A 214 12.14 20.00 20.76
C HIS A 214 13.42 20.79 20.51
N VAL A 215 14.32 20.22 19.74
CA VAL A 215 15.40 21.02 19.16
C VAL A 215 14.71 21.74 18.00
N GLU A 216 14.60 23.05 18.12
CA GLU A 216 13.99 23.94 17.11
C GLU A 216 14.81 24.01 15.81
N ASP A 217 15.91 23.27 15.71
CA ASP A 217 16.66 23.16 14.49
C ASP A 217 16.02 22.11 13.56
N PRO A 218 15.33 22.53 12.49
CA PRO A 218 14.70 21.62 11.52
C PRO A 218 15.75 20.76 10.78
N THR A 219 17.03 21.12 10.84
CA THR A 219 18.12 20.31 10.29
C THR A 219 18.53 19.16 11.23
N ILE A 220 18.13 19.24 12.50
CA ILE A 220 18.32 18.21 13.51
C ILE A 220 16.99 17.52 13.76
N SER A 221 16.43 16.89 12.75
CA SER A 221 15.21 16.10 12.94
C SER A 221 15.51 14.98 13.93
N HIS A 222 14.65 14.85 14.96
CA HIS A 222 14.71 13.84 16.02
C HIS A 222 14.52 12.41 15.48
N ASN A 223 14.26 12.28 14.18
CA ASN A 223 14.15 11.02 13.45
C ASN A 223 15.50 10.46 13.01
N ARG A 224 16.61 10.94 13.59
CA ARG A 224 17.94 10.53 13.18
C ARG A 224 18.41 9.21 13.80
N PHE A 225 17.74 8.11 13.50
CA PHE A 225 18.42 7.12 12.70
C PHE A 225 18.48 7.70 11.27
N GLN A 226 18.99 8.94 11.17
CA GLN A 226 19.36 9.48 9.89
C GLN A 226 20.59 8.73 9.46
N PHE A 227 20.39 7.78 8.62
CA PHE A 227 21.42 7.21 7.77
C PHE A 227 22.04 8.28 6.85
N ASN A 228 21.72 9.56 6.99
CA ASN A 228 21.87 10.62 5.99
C ASN A 228 23.10 11.51 6.12
N ARG A 229 23.92 11.40 7.14
CA ARG A 229 25.17 12.19 7.25
C ARG A 229 26.35 11.36 7.68
N TRP A 230 26.59 10.30 6.95
CA TRP A 230 27.74 9.45 7.15
C TRP A 230 28.94 9.86 6.30
N ASP A 231 28.77 10.87 5.40
CA ASP A 231 29.85 11.35 4.53
C ASP A 231 30.83 12.28 5.23
N GLU A 232 30.44 12.90 6.32
CA GLU A 232 31.38 13.61 7.19
C GLU A 232 31.69 12.72 8.39
N VAL A 233 32.85 12.12 8.38
CA VAL A 233 33.46 11.33 9.45
C VAL A 233 33.72 12.23 10.67
N VAL A 234 32.65 12.74 11.25
CA VAL A 234 32.73 13.27 12.61
C VAL A 234 31.76 12.42 13.42
N ILE A 235 32.34 11.51 14.17
CA ILE A 235 31.74 10.68 15.20
C ILE A 235 31.26 11.58 16.35
N ASP A 236 30.55 12.61 16.05
CA ASP A 236 29.76 13.38 17.00
C ASP A 236 28.29 13.04 16.81
N PHE A 237 27.94 11.86 17.35
CA PHE A 237 26.56 11.57 17.67
C PHE A 237 26.13 12.58 18.74
N HIS A 238 25.56 13.71 18.31
CA HIS A 238 25.05 14.74 19.22
C HIS A 238 23.79 14.28 19.99
N GLY A 239 23.37 13.03 19.82
CA GLY A 239 22.28 12.40 20.55
C GLY A 239 22.71 11.79 21.88
N ASN A 240 21.74 11.41 22.69
CA ASN A 240 21.99 10.72 23.94
C ASN A 240 22.55 9.31 23.69
N PRO A 241 23.69 8.90 24.25
CA PRO A 241 24.28 7.57 24.04
C PRO A 241 23.35 6.41 24.38
N TRP A 242 22.46 6.58 25.37
CA TRP A 242 21.45 5.56 25.71
C TRP A 242 20.45 5.33 24.57
N ASP A 243 20.09 6.37 23.83
CA ASP A 243 19.20 6.23 22.68
C ASP A 243 19.79 5.29 21.63
N TYR A 244 21.08 5.44 21.36
CA TYR A 244 21.79 4.58 20.42
C TYR A 244 21.91 3.13 20.92
N VAL A 245 22.34 2.95 22.18
CA VAL A 245 22.50 1.63 22.80
C VAL A 245 21.17 0.86 22.77
N PHE A 246 20.07 1.49 23.21
CA PHE A 246 18.79 0.83 23.21
C PHE A 246 18.24 0.62 21.79
N ALA A 247 18.45 1.54 20.86
CA ALA A 247 18.03 1.35 19.47
C ALA A 247 18.74 0.17 18.81
N VAL A 248 20.05 0.00 19.01
CA VAL A 248 20.77 -1.18 18.50
C VAL A 248 20.26 -2.47 19.14
N TYR A 249 19.94 -2.46 20.45
CA TYR A 249 19.33 -3.63 21.08
C TYR A 249 17.95 -3.96 20.56
N GLY A 250 17.16 -2.94 20.25
CA GLY A 250 15.86 -3.07 19.61
C GLY A 250 15.98 -3.64 18.21
N LEU A 251 16.94 -3.16 17.43
CA LEU A 251 17.23 -3.69 16.10
C LEU A 251 17.64 -5.18 16.17
N VAL A 252 18.54 -5.52 17.09
CA VAL A 252 18.92 -6.92 17.31
C VAL A 252 17.74 -7.78 17.76
N ALA A 253 16.87 -7.25 18.63
CA ALA A 253 15.67 -7.96 19.07
C ALA A 253 14.67 -8.20 17.93
N LEU A 254 14.48 -7.19 17.10
CA LEU A 254 13.57 -7.23 15.96
C LEU A 254 14.06 -8.23 14.90
N CYS A 255 15.33 -8.15 14.50
CA CYS A 255 15.89 -8.97 13.42
C CYS A 255 16.28 -10.38 13.83
N LYS A 256 16.57 -10.64 15.11
CA LYS A 256 17.01 -11.96 15.61
C LYS A 256 16.01 -13.08 15.30
N ASN A 257 14.72 -12.75 15.29
CA ASN A 257 13.63 -13.72 15.22
C ASN A 257 13.30 -14.18 13.79
N TYR A 258 13.96 -13.61 12.78
CA TYR A 258 13.76 -13.98 11.39
C TYR A 258 14.71 -15.12 10.99
N PRO A 259 14.25 -16.14 10.28
CA PRO A 259 15.13 -17.17 9.75
C PRO A 259 16.07 -16.58 8.68
N LEU A 260 17.35 -16.94 8.72
CA LEU A 260 18.35 -16.45 7.75
C LEU A 260 18.08 -16.86 6.30
N LEU A 261 17.42 -18.02 6.14
CA LEU A 261 17.06 -18.58 4.83
C LEU A 261 15.70 -18.16 4.32
N ALA A 262 14.95 -17.35 5.07
CA ALA A 262 13.73 -16.77 4.54
C ALA A 262 14.08 -16.05 3.24
N LYS A 263 13.47 -16.44 2.15
CA LYS A 263 13.74 -15.91 0.80
C LYS A 263 13.65 -14.39 0.75
N ILE A 264 13.17 -13.75 1.85
CA ILE A 264 12.86 -12.34 1.86
C ILE A 264 13.04 -11.74 3.26
N PRO A 265 14.10 -10.97 3.51
CA PRO A 265 14.09 -9.92 4.53
C PRO A 265 13.19 -8.74 4.14
N LEU A 266 12.33 -8.89 3.14
CA LEU A 266 11.39 -7.89 2.63
C LEU A 266 10.34 -7.44 3.64
N GLN A 267 10.15 -8.19 4.70
CA GLN A 267 9.15 -7.91 5.75
C GLN A 267 9.37 -6.59 6.47
N PHE A 268 10.60 -6.04 6.43
CA PHE A 268 10.90 -4.71 6.96
C PHE A 268 10.79 -3.61 5.91
N PHE A 269 11.03 -3.93 4.63
CA PHE A 269 11.17 -2.95 3.56
C PHE A 269 10.14 -3.23 2.46
N LEU A 270 8.88 -3.03 2.78
CA LEU A 270 7.78 -3.18 1.83
C LEU A 270 7.86 -2.14 0.71
N LYS A 271 7.43 -2.49 -0.49
CA LYS A 271 7.22 -1.51 -1.56
C LYS A 271 6.21 -0.47 -1.09
N ALA A 272 6.55 0.81 -1.18
CA ALA A 272 5.67 1.90 -0.76
C ALA A 272 4.43 1.99 -1.66
N ILE A 273 3.33 2.45 -1.08
CA ILE A 273 2.08 2.67 -1.79
C ILE A 273 2.18 3.92 -2.63
N GLY A 274 2.16 3.76 -3.94
CA GLY A 274 2.34 4.84 -4.88
C GLY A 274 3.70 5.52 -4.71
N SER A 275 4.02 6.48 -5.57
CA SER A 275 5.14 7.39 -5.30
C SER A 275 4.62 8.52 -4.44
N ARG A 276 4.59 8.36 -3.12
CA ARG A 276 4.20 9.44 -2.22
C ARG A 276 5.25 10.54 -2.26
N TRP A 277 4.85 11.72 -2.70
CA TRP A 277 5.61 12.93 -2.57
C TRP A 277 5.44 13.47 -1.15
N VAL A 278 6.51 13.53 -0.39
CA VAL A 278 6.52 14.21 0.90
C VAL A 278 7.03 15.61 0.69
N PHE A 279 6.18 16.59 0.96
CA PHE A 279 6.59 17.99 0.94
C PHE A 279 7.52 18.24 2.13
N GLY A 280 8.79 18.52 1.82
CA GLY A 280 9.69 19.11 2.82
C GLY A 280 9.33 20.59 3.03
N SER A 281 9.70 21.14 4.19
CA SER A 281 9.55 22.57 4.49
C SER A 281 10.17 23.43 3.39
N GLU A 282 9.51 24.48 3.05
CA GLU A 282 9.61 25.58 2.07
C GLU A 282 10.73 25.63 1.02
N ASN A 283 11.82 24.86 1.08
CA ASN A 283 12.91 24.88 0.09
C ASN A 283 13.53 23.52 -0.23
N SER A 284 12.90 22.42 0.14
CA SER A 284 13.46 21.08 -0.09
C SER A 284 12.82 20.38 -1.29
N LEU A 285 13.65 19.76 -2.12
CA LEU A 285 13.27 18.86 -3.20
C LEU A 285 12.20 17.86 -2.76
N GLN A 286 11.16 17.71 -3.56
CA GLN A 286 10.13 16.68 -3.36
C GLN A 286 10.80 15.31 -3.24
N LYS A 287 10.61 14.63 -2.11
CA LYS A 287 11.18 13.31 -1.84
C LYS A 287 10.16 12.24 -2.17
N VAL A 288 10.57 11.26 -2.95
CA VAL A 288 9.73 10.11 -3.29
C VAL A 288 10.01 8.98 -2.31
N ILE A 289 9.00 8.56 -1.57
CA ILE A 289 9.07 7.36 -0.74
C ILE A 289 8.94 6.14 -1.64
N GLN A 290 9.93 5.26 -1.62
CA GLN A 290 9.98 4.07 -2.46
C GLN A 290 9.76 2.80 -1.66
N ARG A 291 10.08 2.82 -0.38
CA ARG A 291 9.90 1.70 0.56
C ARG A 291 9.27 2.17 1.85
N GLU A 292 8.55 1.30 2.49
CA GLU A 292 7.98 1.52 3.83
C GLU A 292 8.43 0.40 4.78
N VAL A 293 8.65 0.78 6.03
CA VAL A 293 8.86 -0.15 7.14
C VAL A 293 7.62 -0.09 8.03
N TRP A 294 7.01 -1.22 8.27
CA TRP A 294 5.84 -1.33 9.13
C TRP A 294 6.20 -2.03 10.44
N LEU A 295 6.17 -1.27 11.52
CA LEU A 295 6.57 -1.72 12.85
C LEU A 295 5.30 -1.98 13.69
N PRO A 296 5.03 -3.22 14.09
CA PRO A 296 3.81 -3.55 14.82
C PRO A 296 3.82 -2.96 16.23
N LEU A 297 2.74 -2.30 16.61
CA LEU A 297 2.51 -1.71 17.94
C LEU A 297 1.52 -2.60 18.72
N TRP A 298 1.98 -3.22 19.76
CA TRP A 298 1.13 -4.03 20.64
C TRP A 298 0.55 -3.18 21.78
N ASN A 299 -0.75 -3.27 21.98
CA ASN A 299 -1.51 -2.42 22.90
C ASN A 299 -1.86 -3.10 24.25
N SER A 300 -1.42 -4.33 24.45
CA SER A 300 -1.68 -5.09 25.67
C SER A 300 -0.39 -5.42 26.40
N PRO A 301 -0.38 -5.45 27.76
CA PRO A 301 0.80 -5.77 28.54
C PRO A 301 1.30 -7.19 28.27
N LEU A 302 2.37 -7.33 27.48
CA LEU A 302 3.01 -8.60 27.15
C LEU A 302 4.34 -8.76 27.87
N GLU A 303 4.65 -9.97 28.34
CA GLU A 303 6.01 -10.30 28.74
C GLU A 303 6.93 -10.30 27.50
N TYR A 304 8.20 -9.97 27.69
CA TYR A 304 9.15 -9.88 26.56
C TYR A 304 9.20 -11.17 25.72
N LYS A 305 9.13 -12.34 26.38
CA LYS A 305 9.12 -13.64 25.69
C LYS A 305 7.88 -13.83 24.82
N ASP A 306 6.73 -13.40 25.32
CA ASP A 306 5.45 -13.52 24.58
C ASP A 306 5.43 -12.55 23.40
N LEU A 307 5.95 -11.32 23.59
CA LEU A 307 6.13 -10.39 22.49
C LEU A 307 7.04 -10.96 21.39
N VAL A 308 8.18 -11.54 21.75
CA VAL A 308 9.10 -12.17 20.80
C VAL A 308 8.40 -13.28 20.02
N ASN A 309 7.64 -14.14 20.69
CA ASN A 309 6.86 -15.20 20.05
C ASN A 309 5.79 -14.64 19.11
N LEU A 310 5.10 -13.57 19.52
CA LEU A 310 4.09 -12.90 18.71
C LEU A 310 4.70 -12.27 17.44
N LEU A 311 5.80 -11.54 17.58
CA LEU A 311 6.52 -10.95 16.45
C LEU A 311 7.08 -12.01 15.50
N THR A 312 7.56 -13.14 16.04
CA THR A 312 8.04 -14.26 15.21
C THR A 312 6.91 -14.88 14.40
N LYS A 313 5.76 -15.15 15.03
CA LYS A 313 4.58 -15.68 14.33
C LYS A 313 4.09 -14.73 13.25
N PHE A 314 4.05 -13.44 13.57
CA PHE A 314 3.69 -12.40 12.59
C PHE A 314 4.64 -12.40 11.39
N ALA A 315 5.95 -12.45 11.64
CA ALA A 315 6.96 -12.51 10.60
C ALA A 315 6.78 -13.74 9.67
N VAL A 316 6.54 -14.92 10.28
CA VAL A 316 6.29 -16.16 9.52
C VAL A 316 5.02 -16.07 8.69
N SER A 317 3.94 -15.49 9.24
CA SER A 317 2.69 -15.33 8.49
C SER A 317 2.85 -14.40 7.27
N LEU A 318 3.64 -13.34 7.39
CA LEU A 318 3.96 -12.44 6.26
C LEU A 318 4.77 -13.16 5.17
N GLU A 319 5.69 -14.05 5.57
CA GLU A 319 6.49 -14.85 4.64
C GLU A 319 5.63 -15.85 3.88
N ASP A 320 4.78 -16.59 4.59
CA ASP A 320 3.87 -17.60 3.99
C ASP A 320 2.89 -16.94 3.02
N SER A 321 2.44 -15.72 3.29
CA SER A 321 1.52 -14.94 2.45
C SER A 321 2.20 -14.27 1.24
N GLN A 322 3.53 -14.32 1.13
CA GLN A 322 4.33 -13.69 0.06
C GLN A 322 4.05 -12.19 -0.13
N LEU A 323 3.77 -11.48 0.95
CA LEU A 323 3.45 -10.05 0.93
C LEU A 323 4.70 -9.22 0.56
N THR A 324 4.63 -8.49 -0.54
CA THR A 324 5.78 -7.72 -1.07
C THR A 324 5.63 -6.21 -0.95
N SER A 325 4.41 -5.73 -0.74
CA SER A 325 4.10 -4.31 -0.65
C SER A 325 3.30 -3.95 0.61
N ALA A 326 3.33 -2.68 0.97
CA ALA A 326 2.49 -2.14 2.02
C ALA A 326 0.99 -2.30 1.71
N LEU A 327 0.62 -2.26 0.43
CA LEU A 327 -0.75 -2.52 -0.01
C LEU A 327 -1.16 -3.99 0.20
N ASP A 328 -0.26 -4.96 -0.03
CA ASP A 328 -0.54 -6.38 0.24
C ASP A 328 -0.85 -6.59 1.72
N LEU A 329 -0.01 -6.03 2.61
CA LEU A 329 -0.22 -6.13 4.05
C LEU A 329 -1.55 -5.49 4.49
N THR A 330 -1.92 -4.35 3.88
CA THR A 330 -3.17 -3.66 4.17
C THR A 330 -4.38 -4.49 3.70
N CYS A 331 -4.32 -5.02 2.48
CA CYS A 331 -5.38 -5.89 1.95
C CYS A 331 -5.55 -7.16 2.80
N GLU A 332 -4.45 -7.81 3.16
CA GLU A 332 -4.48 -9.01 4.01
C GLU A 332 -5.12 -8.69 5.35
N GLY A 333 -4.68 -7.59 6.00
CA GLY A 333 -5.23 -7.15 7.28
C GLY A 333 -6.71 -6.79 7.24
N ALA A 334 -7.14 -6.11 6.18
CA ALA A 334 -8.52 -5.67 6.03
C ALA A 334 -9.49 -6.81 5.64
N VAL A 335 -9.03 -7.81 4.88
CA VAL A 335 -9.87 -8.90 4.36
C VAL A 335 -9.88 -10.12 5.27
N TRP A 336 -8.72 -10.51 5.82
CA TRP A 336 -8.55 -11.73 6.61
C TRP A 336 -8.37 -11.48 8.10
N GLY A 337 -8.15 -10.22 8.47
CA GLY A 337 -7.83 -9.83 9.84
C GLY A 337 -6.36 -10.08 10.20
N ILE A 338 -5.84 -9.24 11.07
CA ILE A 338 -4.53 -9.40 11.70
C ILE A 338 -4.79 -9.75 13.18
N ASN A 339 -3.80 -10.41 13.81
CA ASN A 339 -3.89 -10.68 15.24
C ASN A 339 -4.27 -9.38 15.99
N PRO A 340 -5.36 -9.36 16.78
CA PRO A 340 -5.86 -8.15 17.46
C PRO A 340 -4.81 -7.44 18.32
N LEU A 341 -3.78 -8.18 18.79
CA LEU A 341 -2.67 -7.61 19.54
C LEU A 341 -1.68 -6.83 18.68
N LEU A 342 -1.74 -6.98 17.36
CA LEU A 342 -0.86 -6.34 16.36
C LEU A 342 -1.65 -5.56 15.31
N SER A 343 -2.83 -5.06 15.64
CA SER A 343 -3.67 -4.31 14.68
C SER A 343 -3.14 -2.90 14.38
N ARG A 344 -2.21 -2.38 15.18
CA ARG A 344 -1.61 -1.05 15.00
C ARG A 344 -0.19 -1.14 14.46
N PHE A 345 0.16 -0.27 13.54
CA PHE A 345 1.49 -0.21 12.91
C PHE A 345 2.01 1.21 12.85
N LEU A 346 3.25 1.40 13.28
CA LEU A 346 4.00 2.59 12.96
C LEU A 346 4.57 2.44 11.54
N ARG A 347 4.23 3.35 10.65
CA ARG A 347 4.71 3.38 9.26
C ARG A 347 5.86 4.36 9.12
N VAL A 348 6.94 3.88 8.55
CA VAL A 348 8.14 4.68 8.28
C VAL A 348 8.49 4.57 6.80
N GLY A 349 8.42 5.68 6.09
CA GLY A 349 8.81 5.77 4.69
C GLY A 349 10.32 5.88 4.54
N LEU A 350 10.86 5.26 3.48
CA LEU A 350 12.26 5.35 3.09
C LEU A 350 12.35 6.03 1.72
N SER A 351 13.08 7.14 1.66
CA SER A 351 13.37 7.86 0.44
C SER A 351 14.84 7.66 0.06
N PHE A 352 15.07 7.23 -1.18
CA PHE A 352 16.41 7.01 -1.73
C PHE A 352 16.70 8.09 -2.77
N ASP A 353 17.64 8.98 -2.48
CA ASP A 353 18.06 9.99 -3.45
C ASP A 353 19.09 9.39 -4.44
N ALA A 354 18.74 9.37 -5.72
CA ALA A 354 19.59 8.83 -6.77
C ALA A 354 20.84 9.71 -7.05
N LYS A 355 20.85 10.96 -6.63
CA LYS A 355 21.94 11.91 -6.89
C LYS A 355 23.00 11.98 -5.79
N MET A 356 22.62 11.61 -4.59
CA MET A 356 23.51 11.59 -3.44
C MET A 356 23.79 10.13 -3.08
N SER A 357 24.99 9.69 -3.08
CA SER A 357 25.47 8.37 -2.66
C SER A 357 25.18 8.03 -1.19
N VAL A 358 24.08 8.49 -0.66
CA VAL A 358 23.73 8.50 0.76
C VAL A 358 22.63 7.49 1.03
N LEU A 359 22.60 6.98 2.23
CA LEU A 359 21.60 6.06 2.75
C LEU A 359 20.19 6.67 2.75
N PRO A 360 19.12 5.84 2.77
CA PRO A 360 17.77 6.35 2.67
C PRO A 360 17.43 7.30 3.82
N GLU A 361 16.74 8.37 3.51
CA GLU A 361 16.11 9.21 4.51
C GLU A 361 14.84 8.54 5.04
N THR A 362 14.63 8.63 6.35
CA THR A 362 13.43 8.11 6.99
C THR A 362 12.39 9.22 7.19
N VAL A 363 11.13 8.91 6.89
CA VAL A 363 10.00 9.81 7.08
C VAL A 363 8.96 9.09 7.91
N ASN A 364 8.52 9.70 9.02
CA ASN A 364 7.42 9.17 9.80
C ASN A 364 6.10 9.40 9.03
N LEU A 365 5.42 8.31 8.67
CA LEU A 365 4.13 8.32 7.97
C LEU A 365 2.94 8.21 8.93
N GLY A 366 3.21 8.17 10.24
CA GLY A 366 2.18 8.05 11.26
C GLY A 366 1.86 6.62 11.65
N VAL A 367 0.85 6.49 12.48
CA VAL A 367 0.33 5.20 12.95
C VAL A 367 -0.92 4.84 12.16
N LEU A 368 -0.99 3.60 11.74
CA LEU A 368 -2.16 3.02 11.09
C LEU A 368 -2.74 1.92 11.96
N THR A 369 -4.05 1.91 12.11
CA THR A 369 -4.78 0.82 12.72
C THR A 369 -5.48 0.03 11.61
N LEU A 370 -5.20 -1.26 11.52
CA LEU A 370 -5.89 -2.19 10.63
C LEU A 370 -6.94 -2.91 11.46
N GLU A 371 -8.20 -2.60 11.19
CA GLU A 371 -9.33 -3.32 11.78
C GLU A 371 -9.85 -4.32 10.76
N GLU A 372 -10.33 -5.47 11.24
CA GLU A 372 -11.03 -6.43 10.40
C GLU A 372 -12.32 -5.78 9.89
N THR A 373 -12.32 -5.35 8.66
CA THR A 373 -13.48 -4.83 7.97
C THR A 373 -14.04 -5.94 7.10
N LYS A 374 -15.35 -6.13 7.15
CA LYS A 374 -16.04 -7.13 6.30
C LYS A 374 -16.13 -6.61 4.86
N PHE A 375 -14.99 -6.44 4.21
CA PHE A 375 -14.98 -6.08 2.80
C PHE A 375 -15.33 -7.28 1.89
N PRO A 376 -15.94 -7.05 0.73
CA PRO A 376 -16.16 -8.08 -0.26
C PRO A 376 -14.85 -8.75 -0.67
N LYS A 377 -14.87 -10.08 -0.81
CA LYS A 377 -13.68 -10.88 -1.24
C LYS A 377 -13.09 -10.41 -2.57
N SER A 378 -13.91 -9.76 -3.42
CA SER A 378 -13.49 -9.14 -4.68
C SER A 378 -12.38 -8.08 -4.53
N ILE A 379 -12.22 -7.46 -3.35
CA ILE A 379 -11.11 -6.53 -3.09
C ILE A 379 -9.76 -7.27 -3.15
N GLY A 380 -9.67 -8.47 -2.58
CA GLY A 380 -8.48 -9.33 -2.70
C GLY A 380 -8.18 -9.68 -4.17
N SER A 381 -9.21 -9.92 -4.97
CA SER A 381 -9.08 -10.18 -6.42
C SER A 381 -8.51 -8.98 -7.17
N ILE A 382 -8.89 -7.75 -6.79
CA ILE A 382 -8.31 -6.52 -7.38
C ILE A 382 -6.81 -6.48 -7.11
N ARG A 383 -6.37 -6.73 -5.88
CA ARG A 383 -4.94 -6.69 -5.55
C ARG A 383 -4.15 -7.77 -6.30
N SER A 384 -4.66 -9.00 -6.35
CA SER A 384 -4.04 -10.09 -7.11
C SER A 384 -3.91 -9.75 -8.60
N TRP A 385 -4.95 -9.16 -9.17
CA TRP A 385 -4.93 -8.69 -10.55
C TRP A 385 -3.92 -7.54 -10.77
N MET A 386 -3.86 -6.57 -9.85
CA MET A 386 -2.86 -5.50 -9.89
C MET A 386 -1.43 -6.02 -9.84
N SER A 387 -1.14 -7.03 -9.03
CA SER A 387 0.19 -7.66 -8.97
C SER A 387 0.60 -8.25 -10.32
N SER A 388 -0.33 -8.90 -11.02
CA SER A 388 -0.06 -9.42 -12.38
C SER A 388 0.18 -8.32 -13.41
N LEU A 389 -0.40 -7.13 -13.20
CA LEU A 389 -0.15 -5.95 -14.03
C LEU A 389 1.20 -5.32 -13.76
N GLU A 390 1.63 -5.25 -12.50
CA GLU A 390 2.92 -4.69 -12.13
C GLU A 390 4.07 -5.45 -12.81
N GLU A 391 4.04 -6.78 -12.76
CA GLU A 391 5.00 -7.63 -13.46
C GLU A 391 5.08 -7.34 -14.96
N TYR A 392 3.97 -6.91 -15.54
CA TYR A 392 3.87 -6.59 -16.95
C TYR A 392 4.28 -5.14 -17.27
N ILE A 393 3.86 -4.16 -16.47
CA ILE A 393 4.05 -2.72 -16.74
C ILE A 393 5.47 -2.27 -16.41
N GLU A 394 6.06 -2.74 -15.31
CA GLU A 394 7.38 -2.29 -14.85
C GLU A 394 8.51 -2.44 -15.90
N PRO A 395 8.64 -3.58 -16.62
CA PRO A 395 9.68 -3.72 -17.62
C PRO A 395 9.46 -2.89 -18.88
N HIS A 396 8.20 -2.57 -19.23
CA HIS A 396 7.83 -2.06 -20.54
C HIS A 396 7.41 -0.59 -20.58
N PHE A 397 7.07 0.01 -19.42
CA PHE A 397 6.38 1.30 -19.36
C PHE A 397 6.90 2.27 -18.29
N LYS A 398 8.13 2.13 -17.82
CA LYS A 398 8.72 3.07 -16.83
C LYS A 398 8.50 4.52 -17.25
N GLY A 399 7.81 5.31 -16.39
CA GLY A 399 7.52 6.73 -16.66
C GLY A 399 6.40 7.00 -17.65
N SER A 400 5.56 6.02 -17.96
CA SER A 400 4.40 6.19 -18.84
C SER A 400 3.15 6.59 -18.05
N PRO A 401 2.13 7.19 -18.72
CA PRO A 401 0.84 7.49 -18.08
C PRO A 401 0.15 6.27 -17.44
N GLN A 402 0.44 5.05 -17.92
CA GLN A 402 -0.09 3.80 -17.34
C GLN A 402 0.49 3.53 -15.97
N THR A 403 1.77 3.83 -15.76
CA THR A 403 2.41 3.73 -14.44
C THR A 403 1.76 4.67 -13.44
N ASP A 404 1.41 5.89 -13.86
CA ASP A 404 0.74 6.86 -12.99
C ASP A 404 -0.71 6.44 -12.70
N SER A 405 -1.42 5.89 -13.68
CA SER A 405 -2.77 5.35 -13.46
C SER A 405 -2.77 4.15 -12.50
N LEU A 406 -1.78 3.27 -12.58
CA LEU A 406 -1.63 2.16 -11.62
C LEU A 406 -1.34 2.68 -10.21
N ARG A 407 -0.45 3.69 -10.07
CA ARG A 407 -0.17 4.33 -8.79
C ARG A 407 -1.39 5.00 -8.18
N ASN A 408 -2.21 5.67 -9.00
CA ASN A 408 -3.45 6.28 -8.53
C ASN A 408 -4.43 5.22 -8.03
N LEU A 409 -4.50 4.07 -8.72
CA LEU A 409 -5.30 2.93 -8.29
C LEU A 409 -4.81 2.37 -6.96
N GLU A 410 -3.49 2.14 -6.80
CA GLU A 410 -2.89 1.71 -5.52
C GLU A 410 -3.24 2.66 -4.38
N THR A 411 -3.08 3.97 -4.63
CA THR A 411 -3.34 5.00 -3.62
C THR A 411 -4.81 5.05 -3.23
N SER A 412 -5.73 4.96 -4.18
CA SER A 412 -7.17 4.98 -3.89
C SER A 412 -7.64 3.71 -3.18
N LEU A 413 -7.11 2.55 -3.55
CA LEU A 413 -7.40 1.30 -2.87
C LEU A 413 -6.89 1.33 -1.42
N PHE A 414 -5.67 1.81 -1.22
CA PHE A 414 -5.11 1.96 0.11
C PHE A 414 -5.94 2.92 0.97
N ALA A 415 -6.24 4.12 0.47
CA ALA A 415 -7.02 5.13 1.19
C ALA A 415 -8.38 4.58 1.65
N PHE A 416 -9.02 3.77 0.81
CA PHE A 416 -10.26 3.08 1.16
C PHE A 416 -10.05 2.04 2.27
N LEU A 417 -9.06 1.15 2.12
CA LEU A 417 -8.78 0.07 3.07
C LEU A 417 -8.40 0.57 4.47
N VAL A 418 -7.83 1.76 4.56
CA VAL A 418 -7.41 2.35 5.85
C VAL A 418 -8.43 3.35 6.41
N GLY A 419 -9.59 3.50 5.76
CA GLY A 419 -10.65 4.41 6.22
C GLY A 419 -10.35 5.90 5.98
N GLU A 420 -9.36 6.25 5.15
CA GLU A 420 -9.11 7.62 4.69
C GLU A 420 -10.15 8.06 3.62
N ALA A 421 -10.80 7.12 2.96
CA ALA A 421 -11.87 7.34 2.01
C ALA A 421 -13.13 6.58 2.43
N ASP A 422 -14.25 7.28 2.52
CA ASP A 422 -15.54 6.71 2.96
C ASP A 422 -16.21 5.83 1.89
N SER A 423 -15.76 5.92 0.63
CA SER A 423 -16.35 5.21 -0.50
C SER A 423 -15.30 4.52 -1.35
N PHE A 424 -15.65 3.35 -1.89
CA PHE A 424 -14.83 2.61 -2.86
C PHE A 424 -14.86 3.23 -4.27
N LEU A 425 -15.71 4.21 -4.52
CA LEU A 425 -15.90 4.81 -5.83
C LEU A 425 -14.62 5.38 -6.47
N PRO A 426 -13.74 6.11 -5.76
CA PRO A 426 -12.47 6.57 -6.33
C PRO A 426 -11.58 5.44 -6.84
N CYS A 427 -11.62 4.28 -6.18
CA CYS A 427 -10.91 3.08 -6.63
C CYS A 427 -11.51 2.53 -7.93
N LEU A 428 -12.84 2.40 -8.01
CA LEU A 428 -13.53 2.00 -9.25
C LEU A 428 -13.24 2.94 -10.42
N MET A 429 -13.24 4.24 -10.18
CA MET A 429 -12.91 5.23 -11.21
C MET A 429 -11.47 5.10 -11.71
N ASN A 430 -10.51 4.98 -10.80
CA ASN A 430 -9.11 4.80 -11.17
C ASN A 430 -8.90 3.47 -11.92
N LEU A 431 -9.60 2.42 -11.55
CA LEU A 431 -9.63 1.15 -12.26
C LEU A 431 -10.19 1.32 -13.68
N GLY A 432 -11.30 2.04 -13.82
CA GLY A 432 -11.90 2.39 -15.09
C GLY A 432 -10.96 3.20 -16.00
N MET A 433 -10.32 4.23 -15.45
CA MET A 433 -9.35 5.06 -16.17
C MET A 433 -8.11 4.28 -16.61
N PHE A 434 -7.63 3.37 -15.76
CA PHE A 434 -6.55 2.46 -16.13
C PHE A 434 -6.92 1.57 -17.31
N LEU A 435 -8.11 0.96 -17.28
CA LEU A 435 -8.61 0.11 -18.38
C LEU A 435 -8.81 0.89 -19.67
N LYS A 436 -9.42 2.08 -19.60
CA LYS A 436 -9.55 2.98 -20.75
C LYS A 436 -8.21 3.26 -21.43
N GLY A 437 -7.16 3.48 -20.64
CA GLY A 437 -5.79 3.72 -21.14
C GLY A 437 -5.10 2.49 -21.75
N THR A 438 -5.45 1.28 -21.29
CA THR A 438 -4.82 0.02 -21.74
C THR A 438 -5.49 -0.59 -22.97
N VAL A 439 -6.79 -0.37 -23.17
CA VAL A 439 -7.58 -0.93 -24.28
C VAL A 439 -7.05 -0.49 -25.66
N LEU A 440 -6.45 0.70 -25.75
CA LEU A 440 -6.02 1.29 -27.03
C LEU A 440 -4.69 0.74 -27.59
N ARG A 441 -4.07 -0.29 -26.98
CA ARG A 441 -2.78 -0.84 -27.43
C ARG A 441 -2.87 -2.31 -27.85
N PRO A 442 -2.93 -2.62 -29.17
CA PRO A 442 -3.27 -3.96 -29.69
C PRO A 442 -2.18 -5.04 -29.56
N ARG A 443 -0.95 -4.73 -29.18
CA ARG A 443 0.20 -5.66 -29.27
C ARG A 443 0.72 -6.21 -27.94
N THR A 444 0.06 -5.92 -26.83
CA THR A 444 0.58 -6.31 -25.52
C THR A 444 -0.17 -7.54 -24.96
N LYS A 445 0.56 -8.43 -24.30
CA LYS A 445 -0.03 -9.56 -23.56
C LYS A 445 -0.91 -8.98 -22.45
N ARG A 446 -2.22 -9.05 -22.58
CA ARG A 446 -3.17 -8.49 -21.62
C ARG A 446 -3.31 -9.42 -20.42
N PRO A 447 -3.51 -8.88 -19.22
CA PRO A 447 -3.87 -9.69 -18.05
C PRO A 447 -5.23 -10.37 -18.28
N GLU A 448 -5.53 -11.38 -17.47
CA GLU A 448 -6.87 -11.98 -17.45
C GLU A 448 -7.94 -10.93 -17.07
N PRO A 449 -9.16 -11.02 -17.60
CA PRO A 449 -10.21 -10.06 -17.31
C PRO A 449 -10.55 -10.05 -15.82
N LEU A 450 -10.46 -8.87 -15.16
CA LEU A 450 -10.92 -8.70 -13.79
C LEU A 450 -12.43 -8.74 -13.72
N VAL A 451 -13.00 -9.50 -12.79
CA VAL A 451 -14.43 -9.54 -12.52
C VAL A 451 -14.66 -9.21 -11.05
N LEU A 452 -15.54 -8.26 -10.79
CA LEU A 452 -15.93 -7.82 -9.46
C LEU A 452 -17.33 -8.36 -9.10
N SER A 453 -17.49 -8.76 -7.83
CA SER A 453 -18.81 -9.15 -7.37
C SER A 453 -19.72 -7.92 -7.23
N HIS A 454 -21.00 -8.12 -7.42
CA HIS A 454 -22.01 -7.06 -7.29
C HIS A 454 -22.09 -6.46 -5.86
N GLU A 455 -21.66 -7.19 -4.83
CA GLU A 455 -21.54 -6.69 -3.44
C GLU A 455 -20.66 -5.43 -3.31
N ILE A 456 -19.82 -5.17 -4.30
CA ILE A 456 -18.98 -3.97 -4.31
C ILE A 456 -19.79 -2.67 -4.42
N LEU A 457 -21.01 -2.75 -4.93
CA LEU A 457 -21.92 -1.60 -5.01
C LEU A 457 -22.33 -1.08 -3.62
N ASP A 458 -22.38 -1.95 -2.61
CA ASP A 458 -22.74 -1.57 -1.24
C ASP A 458 -21.73 -0.61 -0.62
N ILE A 459 -20.47 -0.69 -1.08
CA ILE A 459 -19.35 0.13 -0.61
C ILE A 459 -18.93 1.23 -1.61
N ALA A 460 -19.46 1.19 -2.84
CA ALA A 460 -19.20 2.17 -3.90
C ALA A 460 -20.39 3.07 -4.19
N CYS A 461 -21.40 3.04 -3.32
CA CYS A 461 -22.65 3.78 -3.52
C CYS A 461 -22.43 5.30 -3.51
N GLU A 462 -23.06 5.99 -4.47
CA GLU A 462 -23.07 7.45 -4.57
C GLU A 462 -24.44 7.94 -5.03
N GLU A 463 -24.79 9.17 -4.62
CA GLU A 463 -26.07 9.82 -4.94
C GLU A 463 -26.03 10.71 -6.20
N SER A 464 -24.91 10.75 -6.95
CA SER A 464 -24.81 11.60 -8.16
C SER A 464 -25.64 11.07 -9.33
N PRO A 465 -26.18 11.96 -10.19
CA PRO A 465 -26.84 11.56 -11.42
C PRO A 465 -25.92 10.73 -12.34
N GLU A 466 -24.67 11.11 -12.43
CA GLU A 466 -23.65 10.44 -13.25
C GLU A 466 -23.45 8.99 -12.81
N PHE A 467 -23.38 8.74 -11.50
CA PHE A 467 -23.25 7.38 -10.96
C PHE A 467 -24.46 6.52 -11.31
N ARG A 468 -25.68 7.04 -11.09
CA ARG A 468 -26.91 6.30 -11.39
C ARG A 468 -27.07 6.01 -12.88
N ILE A 469 -26.69 6.96 -13.74
CA ILE A 469 -26.70 6.75 -15.20
C ILE A 469 -25.66 5.70 -15.60
N ALA A 470 -24.42 5.83 -15.12
CA ALA A 470 -23.37 4.86 -15.42
C ALA A 470 -23.74 3.45 -14.94
N LEU A 471 -24.34 3.34 -13.77
CA LEU A 471 -24.83 2.07 -13.21
C LEU A 471 -25.97 1.48 -14.05
N ALA A 472 -26.90 2.32 -14.49
CA ALA A 472 -28.00 1.89 -15.36
C ALA A 472 -27.47 1.33 -16.69
N ILE A 473 -26.46 1.96 -17.28
CA ILE A 473 -25.82 1.50 -18.52
C ILE A 473 -25.04 0.21 -18.26
N ALA A 474 -24.17 0.19 -17.24
CA ALA A 474 -23.28 -0.95 -16.95
C ALA A 474 -24.07 -2.24 -16.65
N SER A 475 -25.23 -2.12 -16.00
CA SER A 475 -26.08 -3.23 -15.59
C SER A 475 -27.17 -3.63 -16.60
N LEU A 476 -27.03 -3.22 -17.87
CA LEU A 476 -27.91 -3.69 -18.96
C LEU A 476 -27.77 -5.21 -19.17
N SER A 477 -28.86 -5.82 -19.64
CA SER A 477 -29.05 -7.28 -19.76
C SER A 477 -27.82 -8.11 -20.10
N SER A 478 -27.67 -9.24 -19.43
CA SER A 478 -26.52 -10.15 -19.46
C SER A 478 -26.32 -10.87 -20.80
N ASN A 479 -27.35 -11.01 -21.66
CA ASN A 479 -27.20 -11.68 -22.96
C ASN A 479 -26.23 -10.99 -23.91
N GLN A 480 -26.04 -9.68 -23.74
CA GLN A 480 -25.03 -8.87 -24.43
C GLN A 480 -24.46 -7.85 -23.44
N PRO A 481 -23.58 -8.29 -22.53
CA PRO A 481 -23.03 -7.40 -21.52
C PRO A 481 -22.35 -6.17 -22.14
N VAL A 482 -22.56 -4.99 -21.54
CA VAL A 482 -22.00 -3.73 -22.02
C VAL A 482 -20.47 -3.78 -22.10
N ARG A 483 -19.84 -4.50 -21.20
CA ARG A 483 -18.39 -4.66 -21.11
C ARG A 483 -17.73 -5.07 -22.43
N GLN A 484 -18.32 -5.99 -23.19
CA GLN A 484 -17.76 -6.47 -24.46
C GLN A 484 -17.63 -5.40 -25.55
N TYR A 485 -18.32 -4.27 -25.39
CA TYR A 485 -18.22 -3.14 -26.31
C TYR A 485 -17.21 -2.09 -25.86
N PHE A 486 -16.82 -2.08 -24.60
CA PHE A 486 -15.87 -1.12 -24.03
C PHE A 486 -14.48 -1.75 -23.78
N GLU A 487 -14.41 -3.05 -23.67
CA GLU A 487 -13.20 -3.82 -23.45
C GLU A 487 -13.15 -5.01 -24.43
N PRO A 488 -11.96 -5.41 -24.94
CA PRO A 488 -11.86 -6.54 -25.87
C PRO A 488 -11.92 -7.87 -25.10
N VAL A 489 -13.08 -8.15 -24.59
CA VAL A 489 -13.44 -9.38 -23.85
C VAL A 489 -14.80 -9.89 -24.31
N SER A 490 -15.05 -11.16 -24.15
CA SER A 490 -16.35 -11.80 -24.41
C SER A 490 -16.66 -12.78 -23.27
N LYS A 491 -17.94 -13.08 -23.10
CA LYS A 491 -18.37 -14.11 -22.15
C LYS A 491 -18.39 -15.45 -22.90
N SER A 492 -17.70 -16.47 -22.35
CA SER A 492 -17.68 -17.85 -22.92
C SER A 492 -19.03 -18.53 -22.69
N ASP A 493 -19.25 -19.68 -23.33
CA ASP A 493 -20.44 -20.51 -23.11
C ASP A 493 -20.57 -21.00 -21.66
N THR A 494 -19.44 -21.09 -20.94
CA THR A 494 -19.40 -21.42 -19.51
C THR A 494 -19.69 -20.23 -18.61
N GLY A 495 -19.88 -19.02 -19.16
CA GLY A 495 -20.13 -17.79 -18.43
C GLY A 495 -18.88 -17.04 -17.96
N GLU A 496 -17.68 -17.56 -18.25
CA GLU A 496 -16.42 -16.92 -17.90
C GLU A 496 -16.04 -15.82 -18.91
N TRP A 497 -15.39 -14.77 -18.41
CA TRP A 497 -14.86 -13.71 -19.26
C TRP A 497 -13.51 -14.14 -19.86
N VAL A 498 -13.43 -14.06 -21.18
CA VAL A 498 -12.24 -14.42 -21.97
C VAL A 498 -11.82 -13.27 -22.88
N LYS A 499 -10.56 -13.22 -23.27
CA LYS A 499 -10.02 -12.21 -24.19
C LYS A 499 -10.62 -12.40 -25.59
N SER A 500 -10.98 -11.29 -26.24
CA SER A 500 -11.52 -11.28 -27.59
C SER A 500 -10.82 -10.24 -28.49
N ASP A 501 -11.17 -10.19 -29.76
CA ASP A 501 -10.61 -9.22 -30.71
C ASP A 501 -11.11 -7.80 -30.48
N LEU A 502 -10.30 -6.81 -30.88
CA LEU A 502 -10.58 -5.37 -30.73
C LEU A 502 -11.69 -4.86 -31.66
N SER A 503 -12.14 -5.65 -32.63
CA SER A 503 -13.06 -5.21 -33.71
C SER A 503 -14.44 -4.75 -33.24
N SER A 504 -14.83 -5.12 -32.01
CA SER A 504 -16.13 -4.77 -31.41
C SER A 504 -16.07 -3.56 -30.47
N VAL A 505 -14.88 -3.01 -30.20
CA VAL A 505 -14.73 -1.95 -29.17
C VAL A 505 -15.13 -0.60 -29.75
N VAL A 506 -16.04 0.07 -29.02
CA VAL A 506 -16.50 1.43 -29.37
C VAL A 506 -15.41 2.49 -29.14
N SER A 507 -15.41 3.57 -29.93
CA SER A 507 -14.39 4.60 -29.92
C SER A 507 -14.99 6.02 -29.97
N GLY A 508 -14.18 7.02 -29.62
CA GLY A 508 -14.60 8.43 -29.58
C GLY A 508 -14.93 8.90 -28.16
N ASN A 509 -15.68 9.99 -28.03
CA ASN A 509 -16.18 10.49 -26.74
C ASN A 509 -17.32 9.59 -26.21
N LEU A 510 -17.77 9.84 -24.98
CA LEU A 510 -18.83 9.04 -24.34
C LEU A 510 -20.11 8.97 -25.20
N ILE A 511 -20.56 10.10 -25.71
CA ILE A 511 -21.81 10.19 -26.51
C ILE A 511 -21.70 9.35 -27.77
N ASP A 512 -20.55 9.42 -28.48
CA ASP A 512 -20.27 8.61 -29.66
C ASP A 512 -20.25 7.11 -29.32
N LYS A 513 -19.61 6.75 -28.21
CA LYS A 513 -19.53 5.37 -27.73
C LYS A 513 -20.91 4.77 -27.41
N LEU A 514 -21.76 5.53 -26.70
CA LEU A 514 -23.12 5.09 -26.38
C LEU A 514 -23.97 4.97 -27.65
N GLY A 515 -23.82 5.89 -28.61
CA GLY A 515 -24.47 5.79 -29.91
C GLY A 515 -24.01 4.56 -30.72
N GLN A 516 -22.72 4.22 -30.69
CA GLN A 516 -22.18 3.00 -31.33
C GLN A 516 -22.68 1.74 -30.60
N LEU A 517 -22.83 1.78 -29.27
CA LEU A 517 -23.35 0.67 -28.49
C LEU A 517 -24.76 0.29 -28.91
N ILE A 518 -25.66 1.28 -29.11
CA ILE A 518 -27.04 0.98 -29.56
C ILE A 518 -27.04 0.40 -30.97
N GLU A 519 -26.22 0.93 -31.89
CA GLU A 519 -26.08 0.36 -33.25
C GLU A 519 -25.58 -1.09 -33.22
N ALA A 520 -24.54 -1.35 -32.44
CA ALA A 520 -23.99 -2.69 -32.32
C ALA A 520 -25.01 -3.69 -31.74
N ARG A 521 -25.84 -3.26 -30.78
CA ARG A 521 -26.92 -4.10 -30.22
C ARG A 521 -28.01 -4.40 -31.25
N VAL A 522 -28.43 -3.43 -32.04
CA VAL A 522 -29.42 -3.65 -33.10
C VAL A 522 -28.89 -4.58 -34.20
N ASN A 523 -27.64 -4.38 -34.63
CA ASN A 523 -26.99 -5.26 -35.61
C ASN A 523 -26.80 -6.69 -35.04
N GLY A 524 -26.29 -6.83 -33.82
CA GLY A 524 -26.12 -8.14 -33.17
C GLY A 524 -27.44 -8.88 -32.95
N ALA A 525 -28.51 -8.17 -32.60
CA ALA A 525 -29.82 -8.77 -32.49
C ALA A 525 -30.34 -9.27 -33.84
N ARG A 526 -30.17 -8.49 -34.92
CA ARG A 526 -30.54 -8.87 -36.28
C ARG A 526 -29.75 -10.11 -36.74
N GLU A 527 -28.45 -10.14 -36.56
CA GLU A 527 -27.59 -11.24 -37.00
C GLU A 527 -27.87 -12.55 -36.25
N LYS A 528 -28.12 -12.45 -34.97
CA LYS A 528 -28.38 -13.61 -34.10
C LYS A 528 -29.86 -13.99 -33.98
N GLY A 529 -30.77 -13.26 -34.64
CA GLY A 529 -32.20 -13.49 -34.53
C GLY A 529 -32.78 -13.35 -33.14
N LEU A 530 -32.21 -12.43 -32.33
CA LEU A 530 -32.64 -12.23 -30.93
C LEU A 530 -33.98 -11.45 -30.87
N ASN A 531 -34.84 -11.80 -29.94
CA ASN A 531 -36.13 -11.12 -29.73
C ASN A 531 -36.03 -9.91 -28.77
N SER A 532 -34.80 -9.50 -28.36
CA SER A 532 -34.58 -8.39 -27.44
C SER A 532 -33.24 -7.73 -27.67
N LEU A 533 -33.22 -6.41 -27.60
CA LEU A 533 -31.98 -5.60 -27.67
C LEU A 533 -31.20 -5.58 -26.35
N GLY A 534 -31.72 -6.17 -25.28
CA GLY A 534 -31.05 -6.17 -23.98
C GLY A 534 -30.86 -4.77 -23.37
N LEU A 535 -31.82 -3.87 -23.53
CA LEU A 535 -31.80 -2.51 -23.01
C LEU A 535 -32.42 -2.38 -21.61
N THR A 536 -32.74 -3.48 -20.94
CA THR A 536 -33.25 -3.49 -19.57
C THR A 536 -32.14 -3.60 -18.57
N SER A 537 -32.14 -2.75 -17.56
CA SER A 537 -31.13 -2.70 -16.46
C SER A 537 -31.71 -3.28 -15.18
N CYS A 538 -30.84 -3.89 -14.33
CA CYS A 538 -31.22 -4.23 -12.96
C CYS A 538 -31.15 -3.03 -12.00
N HIS A 539 -30.49 -1.93 -12.41
CA HIS A 539 -30.34 -0.69 -11.66
C HIS A 539 -30.77 0.50 -12.54
N PRO A 540 -32.04 0.73 -12.79
CA PRO A 540 -32.49 1.82 -13.65
C PRO A 540 -32.20 3.20 -13.03
N ALA A 541 -31.86 4.19 -13.86
CA ALA A 541 -31.64 5.57 -13.45
C ALA A 541 -33.01 6.26 -13.13
N ARG A 542 -32.96 7.40 -12.45
CA ARG A 542 -34.14 8.23 -12.25
C ARG A 542 -34.47 9.02 -13.53
N ARG A 543 -35.72 9.32 -13.77
CA ARG A 543 -36.15 10.17 -14.92
C ARG A 543 -35.43 11.52 -14.94
N SER A 544 -35.28 12.15 -13.77
CA SER A 544 -34.52 13.41 -13.61
C SER A 544 -33.06 13.31 -14.04
N ASP A 545 -32.42 12.15 -13.85
CA ASP A 545 -31.01 11.95 -14.24
C ASP A 545 -30.89 11.91 -15.77
N VAL A 546 -31.83 11.22 -16.44
CA VAL A 546 -31.89 11.17 -17.91
C VAL A 546 -32.16 12.56 -18.49
N GLU A 547 -33.00 13.36 -17.84
CA GLU A 547 -33.26 14.75 -18.24
C GLU A 547 -31.98 15.62 -18.13
N LEU A 548 -31.23 15.47 -17.05
CA LEU A 548 -29.92 16.14 -16.90
C LEU A 548 -28.93 15.71 -18.00
N PHE A 549 -28.88 14.42 -18.32
CA PHE A 549 -28.05 13.91 -19.40
C PHE A 549 -28.47 14.47 -20.76
N LEU A 550 -29.75 14.42 -21.09
CA LEU A 550 -30.27 14.95 -22.35
C LEU A 550 -30.05 16.45 -22.50
N SER A 551 -30.13 17.23 -21.41
CA SER A 551 -29.88 18.67 -21.41
C SER A 551 -28.40 19.03 -21.38
N GLY A 552 -27.49 18.08 -21.36
CA GLY A 552 -26.04 18.31 -21.35
C GLY A 552 -25.53 18.89 -20.02
N LYS A 553 -26.24 18.67 -18.91
CA LYS A 553 -25.87 19.13 -17.59
C LYS A 553 -25.08 18.12 -16.76
N THR A 554 -24.83 16.92 -17.30
CA THR A 554 -23.97 15.91 -16.70
C THR A 554 -22.51 16.14 -17.07
N ASN A 555 -21.59 15.72 -16.17
CA ASN A 555 -20.17 15.66 -16.46
C ASN A 555 -19.86 14.34 -17.23
N ASP A 556 -19.70 14.43 -18.55
CA ASP A 556 -19.51 13.26 -19.41
C ASP A 556 -18.19 12.51 -19.13
N ASP A 557 -17.11 13.22 -18.79
CA ASP A 557 -15.82 12.58 -18.47
C ASP A 557 -15.89 11.81 -17.15
N TYR A 558 -16.59 12.36 -16.16
CA TYR A 558 -16.85 11.70 -14.89
C TYR A 558 -17.72 10.47 -15.08
N LEU A 559 -18.83 10.60 -15.82
CA LEU A 559 -19.73 9.51 -16.17
C LEU A 559 -18.99 8.38 -16.92
N GLU A 560 -18.13 8.73 -17.87
CA GLU A 560 -17.34 7.76 -18.61
C GLU A 560 -16.36 7.00 -17.71
N SER A 561 -15.71 7.69 -16.79
CA SER A 561 -14.78 7.07 -15.83
C SER A 561 -15.50 6.08 -14.91
N LEU A 562 -16.69 6.45 -14.43
CA LEU A 562 -17.57 5.58 -13.65
C LEU A 562 -18.00 4.35 -14.45
N LEU A 563 -18.42 4.56 -15.70
CA LEU A 563 -18.88 3.48 -16.58
C LEU A 563 -17.80 2.43 -16.78
N TYR A 564 -16.54 2.83 -17.06
CA TYR A 564 -15.41 1.90 -17.22
C TYR A 564 -15.11 1.10 -15.95
N GLY A 565 -15.33 1.67 -14.77
CA GLY A 565 -15.20 0.94 -13.51
C GLY A 565 -16.38 -0.03 -13.28
N LEU A 566 -17.59 0.45 -13.48
CA LEU A 566 -18.82 -0.29 -13.21
C LEU A 566 -19.04 -1.48 -14.15
N ILE A 567 -18.58 -1.42 -15.41
CA ILE A 567 -18.69 -2.57 -16.35
C ILE A 567 -17.89 -3.81 -15.93
N LEU A 568 -17.01 -3.70 -14.93
CA LEU A 568 -16.25 -4.83 -14.37
C LEU A 568 -17.05 -5.67 -13.39
N ILE A 569 -18.21 -5.16 -12.96
CA ILE A 569 -19.08 -5.82 -12.00
C ILE A 569 -19.95 -6.85 -12.73
N ASP A 570 -20.06 -8.04 -12.16
CA ASP A 570 -20.98 -9.06 -12.65
C ASP A 570 -22.37 -8.81 -12.05
N TYR A 571 -23.29 -8.36 -12.87
CA TYR A 571 -24.64 -8.01 -12.46
C TYR A 571 -25.60 -9.21 -12.59
N PRO A 572 -26.57 -9.34 -11.67
CA PRO A 572 -27.62 -10.34 -11.81
C PRO A 572 -28.50 -10.02 -13.04
N GLU A 573 -29.25 -11.00 -13.52
CA GLU A 573 -30.21 -10.75 -14.60
C GLU A 573 -31.28 -9.76 -14.15
N PRO A 574 -31.59 -8.78 -15.00
CA PRO A 574 -32.60 -7.79 -14.67
C PRO A 574 -34.02 -8.43 -14.63
N VAL A 575 -34.77 -8.09 -13.60
CA VAL A 575 -36.17 -8.42 -13.53
C VAL A 575 -36.95 -7.54 -14.54
N LYS A 576 -37.70 -8.14 -15.47
CA LYS A 576 -38.54 -7.38 -16.41
C LYS A 576 -39.51 -6.49 -15.66
N LYS A 577 -39.30 -5.17 -15.72
CA LYS A 577 -40.25 -4.18 -15.22
C LYS A 577 -41.04 -3.59 -16.41
N PRO A 578 -42.33 -3.27 -16.26
CA PRO A 578 -43.04 -2.55 -17.29
C PRO A 578 -42.42 -1.19 -17.53
N VAL A 579 -42.25 -0.79 -18.79
CA VAL A 579 -41.78 0.57 -19.15
C VAL A 579 -42.86 1.55 -18.73
N PRO A 580 -42.55 2.62 -17.99
CA PRO A 580 -43.52 3.62 -17.59
C PRO A 580 -44.24 4.25 -18.80
N GLU A 581 -45.52 4.52 -18.67
CA GLU A 581 -46.23 5.26 -19.70
C GLU A 581 -45.84 6.72 -19.73
N PRO A 582 -45.62 7.33 -20.90
CA PRO A 582 -45.31 8.76 -21.00
C PRO A 582 -46.50 9.59 -20.43
N GLN A 583 -46.14 10.58 -19.58
CA GLN A 583 -47.11 11.53 -19.03
C GLN A 583 -46.70 12.91 -19.51
N ASP A 584 -47.50 13.60 -20.29
CA ASP A 584 -47.26 14.95 -20.80
C ASP A 584 -45.95 15.29 -21.52
N SER A 585 -45.98 16.19 -22.46
CA SER A 585 -45.03 16.46 -23.54
C SER A 585 -43.70 17.08 -23.08
N THR A 586 -42.82 16.31 -22.41
CA THR A 586 -41.46 16.69 -22.06
C THR A 586 -40.42 15.96 -22.91
N LEU A 587 -39.19 16.44 -22.89
CA LEU A 587 -38.04 15.78 -23.54
C LEU A 587 -37.84 14.35 -23.05
N ILE A 588 -38.08 14.11 -21.76
CA ILE A 588 -37.98 12.79 -21.16
C ILE A 588 -39.07 11.86 -21.70
N ASP A 589 -40.28 12.35 -21.96
CA ASP A 589 -41.36 11.53 -22.50
C ASP A 589 -41.08 11.10 -23.95
N PHE A 590 -40.44 11.97 -24.73
CA PHE A 590 -39.96 11.58 -26.07
C PHE A 590 -38.85 10.52 -26.01
N HIS A 591 -37.91 10.64 -25.07
CA HIS A 591 -36.91 9.59 -24.82
C HIS A 591 -37.58 8.27 -24.44
N LEU A 592 -38.50 8.27 -23.51
CA LEU A 592 -39.23 7.06 -23.08
C LEU A 592 -40.04 6.43 -24.24
N LEU A 593 -40.70 7.23 -25.02
CA LEU A 593 -41.43 6.79 -26.21
C LEU A 593 -40.51 6.14 -27.23
N LEU A 594 -39.40 6.83 -27.57
CA LEU A 594 -38.40 6.32 -28.50
C LEU A 594 -37.80 5.02 -28.00
N ARG A 595 -37.44 4.98 -26.73
CA ARG A 595 -36.88 3.78 -26.09
C ARG A 595 -37.92 2.62 -26.11
N ARG A 596 -39.19 2.90 -25.91
CA ARG A 596 -40.26 1.90 -26.02
C ARG A 596 -40.38 1.33 -27.44
N CYS A 597 -40.22 2.16 -28.48
CA CYS A 597 -40.11 1.66 -29.86
C CYS A 597 -38.99 0.66 -30.02
N PHE A 598 -37.81 0.93 -29.44
CA PHE A 598 -36.65 0.03 -29.50
C PHE A 598 -36.86 -1.27 -28.70
N LEU A 599 -37.65 -1.23 -27.63
CA LEU A 599 -37.95 -2.41 -26.81
C LEU A 599 -39.03 -3.30 -27.42
N CYS A 600 -40.01 -2.71 -28.15
CA CYS A 600 -41.17 -3.43 -28.67
C CYS A 600 -40.98 -3.88 -30.12
N SER A 601 -40.12 -3.24 -30.89
CA SER A 601 -39.96 -3.53 -32.33
C SER A 601 -38.89 -4.61 -32.57
N ASN A 602 -39.28 -5.59 -33.40
CA ASN A 602 -38.36 -6.58 -33.97
C ASN A 602 -37.96 -6.25 -35.41
N ASP A 603 -38.42 -5.08 -35.94
CA ASP A 603 -38.00 -4.59 -37.26
C ASP A 603 -36.66 -3.88 -37.19
N TYR A 604 -35.60 -4.67 -37.07
CA TYR A 604 -34.22 -4.17 -36.98
C TYR A 604 -33.77 -3.30 -38.15
N PRO A 605 -34.15 -3.58 -39.44
CA PRO A 605 -33.86 -2.66 -40.55
C PRO A 605 -34.41 -1.26 -40.32
N THR A 606 -35.69 -1.15 -39.87
CA THR A 606 -36.31 0.13 -39.56
C THR A 606 -35.67 0.84 -38.38
N LEU A 607 -35.30 0.10 -37.31
CA LEU A 607 -34.57 0.66 -36.18
C LEU A 607 -33.20 1.19 -36.60
N MET A 608 -32.48 0.49 -37.49
CA MET A 608 -31.19 0.96 -38.02
C MET A 608 -31.35 2.22 -38.86
N LEU A 609 -32.42 2.32 -39.65
CA LEU A 609 -32.72 3.53 -40.43
C LEU A 609 -33.03 4.70 -39.48
N LEU A 610 -33.77 4.47 -38.42
CA LEU A 610 -34.06 5.47 -37.39
C LEU A 610 -32.82 5.97 -36.69
N ILE A 611 -31.89 5.07 -36.29
CA ILE A 611 -30.58 5.43 -35.73
C ILE A 611 -29.80 6.35 -36.69
N LYS A 612 -29.70 5.99 -37.98
CA LYS A 612 -29.03 6.81 -38.99
C LYS A 612 -29.70 8.18 -39.15
N LYS A 613 -31.03 8.25 -39.11
CA LYS A 613 -31.76 9.52 -39.19
C LYS A 613 -31.53 10.37 -37.92
N ILE A 614 -31.56 9.81 -36.74
CA ILE A 614 -31.21 10.54 -35.51
C ILE A 614 -29.81 11.06 -35.55
N ARG A 615 -28.84 10.31 -36.08
CA ARG A 615 -27.44 10.69 -36.14
C ARG A 615 -27.11 11.74 -37.19
N PHE A 616 -27.70 11.64 -38.39
CA PHE A 616 -27.23 12.39 -39.58
C PHE A 616 -28.30 13.32 -40.20
N SER A 617 -29.58 13.23 -39.79
CA SER A 617 -30.68 14.00 -40.36
C SER A 617 -31.23 15.03 -39.36
N SER A 618 -32.22 15.81 -39.83
CA SER A 618 -32.95 16.71 -38.94
C SER A 618 -33.82 15.93 -37.96
N LEU A 619 -33.96 16.47 -36.74
CA LEU A 619 -34.78 15.85 -35.72
C LEU A 619 -36.25 15.73 -36.16
N ALA A 620 -36.73 16.63 -37.04
CA ALA A 620 -38.08 16.56 -37.59
C ALA A 620 -38.33 15.26 -38.41
N GLU A 621 -37.34 14.80 -39.19
CA GLU A 621 -37.43 13.52 -39.89
C GLU A 621 -37.40 12.33 -38.98
N SER A 622 -36.58 12.39 -37.92
CA SER A 622 -36.51 11.35 -36.87
C SER A 622 -37.84 11.27 -36.12
N LEU A 623 -38.45 12.40 -35.81
CA LEU A 623 -39.76 12.49 -35.19
C LEU A 623 -40.88 11.87 -36.06
N LYS A 624 -40.87 12.18 -37.38
CA LYS A 624 -41.84 11.61 -38.33
C LYS A 624 -41.76 10.09 -38.33
N MET A 625 -40.53 9.54 -38.45
CA MET A 625 -40.32 8.10 -38.45
C MET A 625 -40.66 7.45 -37.09
N THR A 626 -40.37 8.13 -35.96
CA THR A 626 -40.78 7.65 -34.64
C THR A 626 -42.30 7.59 -34.54
N LYS A 627 -43.02 8.57 -35.06
CA LYS A 627 -44.48 8.57 -35.11
C LYS A 627 -45.02 7.39 -35.89
N GLU A 628 -44.50 7.14 -37.09
CA GLU A 628 -44.87 6.01 -37.91
C GLU A 628 -44.65 4.66 -37.17
N LEU A 629 -43.54 4.50 -36.46
CA LEU A 629 -43.26 3.32 -35.63
C LEU A 629 -44.21 3.21 -34.45
N CYS A 630 -44.55 4.33 -33.78
CA CYS A 630 -45.50 4.34 -32.67
C CYS A 630 -46.92 3.93 -33.11
N GLU A 631 -47.36 4.38 -34.29
CA GLU A 631 -48.65 3.96 -34.88
C GLU A 631 -48.68 2.46 -35.16
N VAL A 632 -47.60 1.89 -35.72
CA VAL A 632 -47.46 0.45 -35.96
C VAL A 632 -47.53 -0.35 -34.65
N HIS A 633 -46.98 0.17 -33.57
CA HIS A 633 -46.96 -0.51 -32.28
C HIS A 633 -48.09 -0.07 -31.31
N ASN A 634 -49.07 0.70 -31.76
CA ASN A 634 -50.20 1.24 -30.97
C ASN A 634 -49.74 2.02 -29.72
N LEU A 635 -48.67 2.82 -29.85
CA LEU A 635 -48.13 3.63 -28.75
C LEU A 635 -48.74 5.05 -28.81
N ALA A 636 -49.28 5.53 -27.68
CA ALA A 636 -49.82 6.88 -27.60
C ALA A 636 -48.76 7.96 -27.76
N LEU A 637 -49.04 8.98 -28.58
CA LEU A 637 -48.15 10.10 -28.90
C LEU A 637 -48.64 11.38 -28.21
N SER A 638 -47.73 12.13 -27.61
CA SER A 638 -47.94 13.51 -27.18
C SER A 638 -47.56 14.50 -28.28
N PRO A 639 -48.35 15.60 -28.51
CA PRO A 639 -48.31 16.32 -29.79
C PRO A 639 -47.27 17.43 -29.98
N SER A 640 -46.48 17.85 -29.00
CA SER A 640 -45.67 19.06 -29.13
C SER A 640 -44.25 18.96 -28.52
N PHE A 641 -43.30 18.62 -29.38
CA PHE A 641 -41.87 18.71 -29.03
C PHE A 641 -41.05 19.44 -30.13
N HIS A 642 -40.29 20.48 -29.78
CA HIS A 642 -39.44 21.23 -30.69
C HIS A 642 -37.98 21.24 -30.16
N PRO A 643 -37.14 20.33 -30.63
CA PRO A 643 -35.76 20.21 -30.11
C PRO A 643 -34.72 21.04 -30.88
N SER A 644 -33.60 21.32 -30.21
CA SER A 644 -32.44 21.97 -30.79
C SER A 644 -31.43 20.95 -31.43
N LEU A 645 -30.66 21.41 -32.40
CA LEU A 645 -29.76 20.55 -33.22
C LEU A 645 -28.71 19.73 -32.42
N ASN A 646 -28.27 20.18 -31.26
CA ASN A 646 -27.25 19.47 -30.45
C ASN A 646 -27.81 18.29 -29.62
N LEU A 647 -29.11 18.09 -29.66
CA LEU A 647 -29.83 17.09 -28.87
C LEU A 647 -29.76 15.70 -29.49
N ASN A 648 -29.62 15.58 -30.83
CA ASN A 648 -29.77 14.33 -31.56
C ASN A 648 -28.79 13.23 -31.06
N GLN A 649 -27.51 13.57 -30.91
CA GLN A 649 -26.51 12.59 -30.48
C GLN A 649 -26.76 12.14 -29.04
N ARG A 650 -27.09 13.08 -28.13
CA ARG A 650 -27.42 12.74 -26.73
C ARG A 650 -28.71 11.93 -26.63
N LEU A 651 -29.66 12.21 -27.48
CA LEU A 651 -30.94 11.43 -27.54
C LEU A 651 -30.65 9.97 -27.97
N LEU A 652 -29.80 9.78 -28.99
CA LEU A 652 -29.39 8.45 -29.40
C LEU A 652 -28.60 7.73 -28.29
N ALA A 653 -27.66 8.42 -27.68
CA ALA A 653 -26.87 7.91 -26.56
C ALA A 653 -27.73 7.55 -25.34
N SER A 654 -28.78 8.31 -25.09
CA SER A 654 -29.71 8.06 -23.95
C SER A 654 -30.51 6.79 -24.06
N LEU A 655 -30.69 6.21 -25.26
CA LEU A 655 -31.48 4.99 -25.45
C LEU A 655 -30.92 3.78 -24.69
N VAL A 656 -29.61 3.80 -24.34
CA VAL A 656 -29.00 2.77 -23.51
C VAL A 656 -29.21 3.01 -22.00
N ILE A 657 -29.80 4.16 -21.60
CA ILE A 657 -30.05 4.47 -20.19
C ILE A 657 -31.45 3.95 -19.84
N ASP A 658 -31.52 2.91 -19.02
CA ASP A 658 -32.78 2.46 -18.44
C ASP A 658 -33.24 3.39 -17.31
N SER A 659 -34.49 3.82 -17.29
CA SER A 659 -35.01 4.76 -16.31
C SER A 659 -36.37 4.35 -15.78
N VAL A 660 -36.66 4.71 -14.52
CA VAL A 660 -37.94 4.44 -13.82
C VAL A 660 -38.63 5.75 -13.54
#